data_944beb8185a2cb979dba7ba5151037cf
#
_entry.id   944beb8185a2cb979dba7ba5151037cf
#
_cell.length_a   1.000
_cell.length_b   1.000
_cell.length_c   1.000
_cell.angle_alpha   90.00
_cell.angle_beta   90.00
_cell.angle_gamma   90.00
#
_symmetry.space_group_name_H-M   'P 1'
#
loop_
_entity.id
_entity.type
_entity.pdbx_description
1 polymer ?
#
loop_
_entity_poly.entity_id
_entity_poly.type
_entity_poly.pdbx_seq_one_letter_code
_entity_poly.pdbx_strand_id
1 'polypeptide(L)'
;KDELSINGDLSYLNLDWTPVPIVSKFVDIVVNGMAQRTYDIKAYSQDANGVSKRTEYMESILADMRTKELDAFSQQAFGISLAENDPSILPDSEEELQLHMQLNYKQAVEMAEEQALNVLFEGNNYELIKKRFYYDLTVLGVGAVKTSFNTSEGVVVDYVDPANLVYSYTDSPYFEDIYYVGEVKTIPVNELAKEFPHLTESDLEDIMKNKSYSSNNYNTRNSIDKEDNNTIQVLYFNYKTYMNEVYKVKETGTGADKIIPKDDSFNPPENMEGGFSKMLRSIECLYDGAMILGTDKLLKWEMSKNMMRPKSNFTKVKMNYAIVAPRMYDGKIDSLVKRITGFADMIQLTHLKLQQVMSRMVPDGVYLDADGLAEVDLGNGTNYNPQEALNMFFQTGSVIGRSFTSEGDINPGKVPIQEITSGSGGNKMQALIGTYNYYLQMIRDVTGLNEARDGSMPDKNALVGIQKIAAANSNTATRHILQAGLFLTAETAECLSLRISDIIEYSPTKDAFIQAIGVHNVATLEEMSELHLYDFGIFLDLMPDEEEKARLENNIQMALQQQGIDLEDAIDLREIKNIKLANQMLKIRRKKKQEKDLAIQQQNIQMQSQSNTQAAQAAAQIEVQKNQALSQGKAQLLQAEAQLEAEKMQQEVEYKKQLMQLEFQMNIQLKNLEVQGAKSREKEKEDRKDERTKIQATQQSEMIDQRNSGKPPKNFESAGNDILGGGFNMGAFDPR
;
A
#
# COMPACT_ATOMS: atom_id res chain seq x y z
N LYS A 1 -37.07 -0.29 13.37
CA LYS A 1 -38.33 0.49 13.38
C LYS A 1 -39.48 -0.40 12.93
N ASP A 2 -39.35 -1.09 11.83
CA ASP A 2 -40.41 -1.89 11.25
C ASP A 2 -40.77 -3.11 12.10
N GLU A 3 -39.81 -3.76 12.73
CA GLU A 3 -40.06 -4.85 13.69
C GLU A 3 -40.76 -4.37 14.97
N LEU A 4 -40.47 -3.16 15.43
CA LEU A 4 -41.07 -2.56 16.59
C LEU A 4 -42.47 -1.99 16.31
N SER A 5 -42.78 -1.65 15.05
CA SER A 5 -44.07 -1.12 14.63
C SER A 5 -45.15 -2.19 14.46
N ILE A 6 -44.78 -3.49 14.45
CA ILE A 6 -45.73 -4.61 14.29
C ILE A 6 -46.75 -4.66 15.43
N ASN A 7 -46.45 -4.16 16.63
CA ASN A 7 -47.25 -4.27 17.81
C ASN A 7 -47.80 -2.96 18.40
N GLY A 8 -47.68 -1.84 17.71
CA GLY A 8 -48.20 -0.57 18.22
C GLY A 8 -47.68 0.68 17.52
N ASP A 9 -48.47 1.76 17.67
CA ASP A 9 -48.07 3.10 17.22
C ASP A 9 -46.96 3.65 18.16
N LEU A 10 -45.78 3.84 17.60
CA LEU A 10 -44.62 4.41 18.31
C LEU A 10 -44.43 5.91 18.07
N SER A 11 -45.41 6.53 17.37
CA SER A 11 -45.34 7.96 17.04
C SER A 11 -45.30 8.86 18.27
N TYR A 12 -45.87 8.40 19.42
CA TYR A 12 -45.86 9.12 20.67
C TYR A 12 -44.46 9.25 21.30
N LEU A 13 -43.52 8.43 20.88
CA LEU A 13 -42.16 8.50 21.42
C LEU A 13 -41.33 9.65 20.80
N ASN A 14 -41.76 10.17 19.68
CA ASN A 14 -41.11 11.26 18.93
C ASN A 14 -39.59 11.09 18.83
N LEU A 15 -39.13 9.86 18.50
CA LEU A 15 -37.73 9.52 18.43
C LEU A 15 -37.24 9.64 16.98
N ASP A 16 -36.08 10.24 16.80
CA ASP A 16 -35.36 10.18 15.52
C ASP A 16 -34.61 8.84 15.43
N TRP A 17 -35.06 8.00 14.48
CA TRP A 17 -34.49 6.68 14.24
C TRP A 17 -33.32 6.70 13.25
N THR A 18 -32.94 7.88 12.75
CA THR A 18 -31.80 7.98 11.84
C THR A 18 -30.52 7.55 12.54
N PRO A 19 -29.71 6.67 11.93
CA PRO A 19 -28.43 6.24 12.52
C PRO A 19 -27.49 7.42 12.68
N VAL A 20 -26.83 7.49 13.83
CA VAL A 20 -25.79 8.49 14.06
C VAL A 20 -24.55 8.14 13.22
N PRO A 21 -24.10 8.99 12.28
CA PRO A 21 -23.07 8.65 11.31
C PRO A 21 -21.64 8.75 11.89
N ILE A 22 -21.39 8.09 13.04
CA ILE A 22 -20.08 8.13 13.68
C ILE A 22 -19.06 7.27 12.93
N VAL A 23 -19.48 6.09 12.46
CA VAL A 23 -18.58 5.16 11.77
C VAL A 23 -18.05 5.80 10.48
N SER A 24 -18.89 6.51 9.74
CA SER A 24 -18.48 7.21 8.51
C SER A 24 -17.34 8.20 8.76
N LYS A 25 -17.40 8.96 9.86
CA LYS A 25 -16.31 9.87 10.25
C LYS A 25 -14.97 9.15 10.37
N PHE A 26 -14.92 8.01 11.07
CA PHE A 26 -13.70 7.25 11.24
C PHE A 26 -13.21 6.61 9.93
N VAL A 27 -14.13 6.12 9.10
CA VAL A 27 -13.81 5.58 7.77
C VAL A 27 -13.22 6.68 6.89
N ASP A 28 -13.85 7.84 6.81
CA ASP A 28 -13.39 8.96 5.99
C ASP A 28 -12.00 9.46 6.41
N ILE A 29 -11.71 9.50 7.69
CA ILE A 29 -10.38 9.87 8.21
C ILE A 29 -9.32 8.87 7.73
N VAL A 30 -9.61 7.58 7.80
CA VAL A 30 -8.68 6.54 7.36
C VAL A 30 -8.50 6.60 5.84
N VAL A 31 -9.59 6.61 5.08
CA VAL A 31 -9.59 6.60 3.61
C VAL A 31 -8.88 7.83 3.06
N ASN A 32 -9.25 9.03 3.52
CA ASN A 32 -8.63 10.26 3.04
C ASN A 32 -7.15 10.34 3.45
N GLY A 33 -6.81 9.91 4.67
CA GLY A 33 -5.43 9.87 5.13
C GLY A 33 -4.55 8.89 4.34
N MET A 34 -5.12 7.78 3.81
CA MET A 34 -4.41 6.85 2.95
C MET A 34 -4.36 7.32 1.49
N ALA A 35 -5.46 7.87 0.99
CA ALA A 35 -5.53 8.36 -0.40
C ALA A 35 -4.61 9.57 -0.66
N GLN A 36 -4.36 10.39 0.37
CA GLN A 36 -3.42 11.52 0.28
C GLN A 36 -1.95 11.09 0.15
N ARG A 37 -1.61 9.85 0.49
CA ARG A 37 -0.25 9.36 0.32
C ARG A 37 0.08 9.24 -1.15
N THR A 38 1.00 10.09 -1.59
CA THR A 38 1.53 10.08 -2.94
C THR A 38 2.69 9.10 -3.04
N TYR A 39 2.83 8.48 -4.20
CA TYR A 39 3.92 7.58 -4.53
C TYR A 39 4.38 7.86 -5.96
N ASP A 40 5.64 7.58 -6.22
CA ASP A 40 6.18 7.53 -7.59
C ASP A 40 6.33 6.07 -8.01
N ILE A 41 5.99 5.78 -9.25
CA ILE A 41 6.21 4.47 -9.85
C ILE A 41 7.64 4.45 -10.38
N LYS A 42 8.40 3.44 -9.97
CA LYS A 42 9.77 3.20 -10.43
C LYS A 42 9.82 1.86 -11.14
N ALA A 43 10.33 1.85 -12.36
CA ALA A 43 10.58 0.66 -13.13
C ALA A 43 12.09 0.43 -13.26
N TYR A 44 12.52 -0.80 -13.03
CA TYR A 44 13.91 -1.22 -13.19
C TYR A 44 13.97 -2.44 -14.08
N SER A 45 14.82 -2.41 -15.08
CA SER A 45 15.08 -3.56 -15.94
C SER A 45 15.79 -4.66 -15.17
N GLN A 46 15.20 -5.87 -15.17
CA GLN A 46 15.73 -7.05 -14.49
C GLN A 46 16.39 -8.04 -15.44
N ASP A 47 16.39 -7.76 -16.72
CA ASP A 47 16.97 -8.57 -17.76
C ASP A 47 18.49 -8.55 -17.74
N ALA A 48 19.09 -9.60 -18.30
CA ALA A 48 20.52 -9.68 -18.52
C ALA A 48 21.07 -8.47 -19.30
N ASN A 49 20.33 -7.98 -20.31
CA ASN A 49 20.71 -6.82 -21.11
C ASN A 49 20.67 -5.52 -20.28
N GLY A 50 19.64 -5.32 -19.48
CA GLY A 50 19.53 -4.16 -18.59
C GLY A 50 20.61 -4.14 -17.51
N VAL A 51 20.89 -5.31 -16.93
CA VAL A 51 21.99 -5.47 -15.96
C VAL A 51 23.35 -5.22 -16.63
N SER A 52 23.55 -5.71 -17.85
CA SER A 52 24.82 -5.48 -18.61
C SER A 52 25.02 -4.00 -18.88
N LYS A 53 24.02 -3.29 -19.40
CA LYS A 53 24.08 -1.83 -19.64
C LYS A 53 24.39 -1.04 -18.36
N ARG A 54 23.78 -1.45 -17.25
CA ARG A 54 24.02 -0.83 -15.95
C ARG A 54 25.46 -1.07 -15.49
N THR A 55 25.98 -2.27 -15.71
CA THR A 55 27.36 -2.61 -15.36
C THR A 55 28.35 -1.87 -16.26
N GLU A 56 28.10 -1.81 -17.56
CA GLU A 56 28.91 -1.07 -18.54
C GLU A 56 28.99 0.42 -18.17
N TYR A 57 27.86 1.04 -17.83
CA TYR A 57 27.83 2.43 -17.38
C TYR A 57 28.64 2.62 -16.08
N MET A 58 28.46 1.72 -15.11
CA MET A 58 29.22 1.78 -13.85
C MET A 58 30.73 1.64 -14.11
N GLU A 59 31.12 0.74 -15.03
CA GLU A 59 32.51 0.56 -15.43
C GLU A 59 33.06 1.79 -16.17
N SER A 60 32.27 2.45 -17.02
CA SER A 60 32.67 3.69 -17.70
C SER A 60 32.90 4.82 -16.70
N ILE A 61 31.98 5.02 -15.74
CA ILE A 61 32.17 6.02 -14.67
C ILE A 61 33.41 5.70 -13.82
N LEU A 62 33.64 4.43 -13.47
CA LEU A 62 34.83 4.02 -12.74
C LEU A 62 36.11 4.28 -13.52
N ALA A 63 36.11 4.06 -14.84
CA ALA A 63 37.23 4.39 -15.71
C ALA A 63 37.48 5.91 -15.74
N ASP A 64 36.44 6.70 -15.89
CA ASP A 64 36.51 8.16 -15.90
C ASP A 64 36.95 8.73 -14.54
N MET A 65 36.51 8.15 -13.43
CA MET A 65 37.01 8.50 -12.08
C MET A 65 38.52 8.28 -11.93
N ARG A 66 39.02 7.17 -12.49
CA ARG A 66 40.46 6.84 -12.45
C ARG A 66 41.29 7.76 -13.34
N THR A 67 40.70 8.21 -14.47
CA THR A 67 41.38 9.07 -15.44
C THR A 67 41.14 10.57 -15.23
N LYS A 68 40.40 10.95 -14.21
CA LYS A 68 40.00 12.33 -13.91
C LYS A 68 41.16 13.32 -13.83
N GLU A 69 42.28 12.94 -13.20
CA GLU A 69 43.49 13.77 -13.12
C GLU A 69 44.20 13.90 -14.48
N LEU A 70 44.21 12.83 -15.27
CA LEU A 70 44.72 12.81 -16.63
C LEU A 70 43.84 13.64 -17.60
N ASP A 71 42.53 13.56 -17.46
CA ASP A 71 41.59 14.34 -18.24
C ASP A 71 41.74 15.86 -17.99
N ALA A 72 41.84 16.25 -16.72
CA ALA A 72 42.11 17.63 -16.34
C ALA A 72 43.42 18.18 -16.94
N PHE A 73 44.50 17.36 -16.97
CA PHE A 73 45.73 17.70 -17.60
C PHE A 73 45.60 17.78 -19.14
N SER A 74 44.87 16.85 -19.77
CA SER A 74 44.62 16.82 -21.20
C SER A 74 43.79 18.01 -21.65
N GLN A 75 42.73 18.38 -20.92
CA GLN A 75 41.95 19.57 -21.19
C GLN A 75 42.78 20.85 -21.10
N GLN A 76 43.64 20.94 -20.08
CA GLN A 76 44.49 22.10 -19.89
C GLN A 76 45.63 22.23 -20.89
N ALA A 77 46.15 21.09 -21.38
CA ALA A 77 47.29 21.07 -22.33
C ALA A 77 46.88 21.05 -23.78
N PHE A 78 45.80 20.35 -24.13
CA PHE A 78 45.40 20.05 -25.49
C PHE A 78 43.97 20.47 -25.83
N GLY A 79 43.14 20.84 -24.84
CA GLY A 79 41.73 21.19 -25.04
C GLY A 79 40.85 19.99 -25.41
N ILE A 80 41.29 18.77 -25.16
CA ILE A 80 40.59 17.53 -25.50
C ILE A 80 40.21 16.81 -24.18
N SER A 81 38.93 16.49 -24.05
CA SER A 81 38.47 15.62 -22.97
C SER A 81 38.67 14.17 -23.33
N LEU A 82 39.26 13.39 -22.44
CA LEU A 82 39.45 11.95 -22.53
C LEU A 82 38.32 11.17 -21.87
N ALA A 83 37.56 11.83 -21.00
CA ALA A 83 36.43 11.24 -20.29
C ALA A 83 35.20 11.22 -21.21
N GLU A 84 34.43 10.14 -21.16
CA GLU A 84 33.13 10.03 -21.85
C GLU A 84 32.05 10.84 -21.15
N ASN A 85 32.17 11.01 -19.84
CA ASN A 85 31.19 11.70 -19.03
C ASN A 85 31.69 13.07 -18.57
N ASP A 86 30.77 13.98 -18.27
CA ASP A 86 31.09 15.35 -17.85
C ASP A 86 31.87 15.36 -16.53
N PRO A 87 33.07 15.97 -16.46
CA PRO A 87 33.90 15.98 -15.26
C PRO A 87 33.23 16.55 -14.01
N SER A 88 32.19 17.40 -14.21
CA SER A 88 31.43 18.00 -13.12
C SER A 88 30.48 17.03 -12.41
N ILE A 89 30.10 15.96 -13.10
CA ILE A 89 29.11 14.97 -12.61
C ILE A 89 29.81 13.74 -12.01
N LEU A 90 31.11 13.58 -12.29
CA LEU A 90 31.89 12.42 -11.85
C LEU A 90 32.01 12.37 -10.32
N PRO A 91 31.64 11.26 -9.68
CA PRO A 91 31.82 11.05 -8.26
C PRO A 91 33.32 10.98 -7.89
N ASP A 92 33.66 11.44 -6.70
CA ASP A 92 35.05 11.42 -6.19
C ASP A 92 35.34 10.21 -5.28
N SER A 93 34.31 9.50 -4.82
CA SER A 93 34.44 8.34 -3.93
C SER A 93 33.50 7.21 -4.31
N GLU A 94 33.78 5.98 -3.83
CA GLU A 94 32.93 4.81 -4.06
C GLU A 94 31.52 4.98 -3.44
N GLU A 95 31.43 5.66 -2.28
CA GLU A 95 30.15 5.99 -1.65
C GLU A 95 29.35 6.97 -2.51
N GLU A 96 30.03 7.93 -3.14
CA GLU A 96 29.41 8.90 -4.06
C GLU A 96 29.01 8.22 -5.37
N LEU A 97 29.78 7.24 -5.86
CA LEU A 97 29.42 6.42 -7.03
C LEU A 97 28.15 5.63 -6.78
N GLN A 98 28.00 4.97 -5.64
CA GLN A 98 26.79 4.25 -5.30
C GLN A 98 25.57 5.17 -5.26
N LEU A 99 25.75 6.39 -4.73
CA LEU A 99 24.69 7.39 -4.68
C LEU A 99 24.36 7.93 -6.06
N HIS A 100 25.35 8.19 -6.90
CA HIS A 100 25.21 8.59 -8.30
C HIS A 100 24.42 7.56 -9.09
N MET A 101 24.75 6.26 -8.93
CA MET A 101 24.00 5.16 -9.55
C MET A 101 22.55 5.05 -9.09
N GLN A 102 22.23 5.50 -7.90
CA GLN A 102 20.86 5.49 -7.38
C GLN A 102 20.04 6.72 -7.77
N LEU A 103 20.70 7.88 -7.93
CA LEU A 103 20.02 9.15 -8.18
C LEU A 103 20.01 9.53 -9.66
N ASN A 104 21.15 9.38 -10.34
CA ASN A 104 21.37 9.94 -11.67
C ASN A 104 21.30 8.86 -12.77
N TYR A 105 21.65 7.62 -12.44
CA TYR A 105 21.58 6.56 -13.43
C TYR A 105 20.16 6.04 -13.60
N LYS A 106 19.67 6.15 -14.82
CA LYS A 106 18.41 5.56 -15.23
C LYS A 106 18.46 5.27 -16.71
N GLN A 107 18.08 4.07 -17.08
CA GLN A 107 18.02 3.70 -18.50
C GLN A 107 16.84 4.40 -19.18
N ALA A 108 17.01 4.82 -20.42
CA ALA A 108 15.95 5.45 -21.21
C ALA A 108 14.70 4.55 -21.32
N VAL A 109 14.90 3.23 -21.41
CA VAL A 109 13.83 2.22 -21.42
C VAL A 109 13.06 2.19 -20.09
N GLU A 110 13.74 2.33 -18.94
CA GLU A 110 13.10 2.40 -17.63
C GLU A 110 12.24 3.67 -17.48
N MET A 111 12.76 4.80 -18.01
CA MET A 111 11.99 6.06 -18.03
C MET A 111 10.77 5.96 -18.94
N ALA A 112 10.92 5.30 -20.10
CA ALA A 112 9.83 5.08 -21.03
C ALA A 112 8.71 4.24 -20.42
N GLU A 113 9.07 3.17 -19.69
CA GLU A 113 8.10 2.32 -18.98
C GLU A 113 7.37 3.08 -17.86
N GLU A 114 8.08 3.87 -17.07
CA GLU A 114 7.46 4.70 -16.02
C GLU A 114 6.48 5.72 -16.60
N GLN A 115 6.84 6.35 -17.71
CA GLN A 115 5.93 7.28 -18.37
C GLN A 115 4.71 6.57 -18.95
N ALA A 116 4.90 5.41 -19.57
CA ALA A 116 3.80 4.60 -20.08
C ALA A 116 2.82 4.21 -18.97
N LEU A 117 3.33 3.76 -17.82
CA LEU A 117 2.52 3.43 -16.66
C LEU A 117 1.78 4.66 -16.12
N ASN A 118 2.44 5.80 -15.98
CA ASN A 118 1.80 7.02 -15.49
C ASN A 118 0.67 7.47 -16.41
N VAL A 119 0.88 7.46 -17.74
CA VAL A 119 -0.16 7.81 -18.71
C VAL A 119 -1.35 6.86 -18.64
N LEU A 120 -1.11 5.55 -18.46
CA LEU A 120 -2.19 4.58 -18.27
C LEU A 120 -2.95 4.80 -16.96
N PHE A 121 -2.27 5.11 -15.86
CA PHE A 121 -2.94 5.44 -14.60
C PHE A 121 -3.77 6.72 -14.70
N GLU A 122 -3.26 7.75 -15.33
CA GLU A 122 -4.00 9.00 -15.57
C GLU A 122 -5.19 8.78 -16.49
N GLY A 123 -4.98 8.08 -17.61
CA GLY A 123 -6.04 7.80 -18.59
C GLY A 123 -7.20 6.99 -18.03
N ASN A 124 -6.93 6.09 -17.09
CA ASN A 124 -7.93 5.28 -16.39
C ASN A 124 -8.48 5.94 -15.11
N ASN A 125 -8.11 7.19 -14.79
CA ASN A 125 -8.51 7.86 -13.56
C ASN A 125 -8.23 7.02 -12.29
N TYR A 126 -7.06 6.40 -12.23
CA TYR A 126 -6.70 5.47 -11.17
C TYR A 126 -6.80 6.05 -9.76
N GLU A 127 -6.63 7.36 -9.59
CA GLU A 127 -6.82 8.03 -8.30
C GLU A 127 -8.23 7.88 -7.74
N LEU A 128 -9.25 7.83 -8.60
CA LEU A 128 -10.62 7.56 -8.17
C LEU A 128 -10.81 6.09 -7.76
N ILE A 129 -10.21 5.16 -8.52
CA ILE A 129 -10.21 3.73 -8.22
C ILE A 129 -9.50 3.49 -6.89
N LYS A 130 -8.34 4.13 -6.69
CA LYS A 130 -7.55 4.10 -5.46
C LYS A 130 -8.37 4.53 -4.24
N LYS A 131 -9.10 5.62 -4.35
CA LYS A 131 -9.96 6.09 -3.25
C LYS A 131 -11.07 5.09 -2.92
N ARG A 132 -11.67 4.45 -3.93
CA ARG A 132 -12.69 3.42 -3.75
C ARG A 132 -12.14 2.17 -3.08
N PHE A 133 -11.03 1.61 -3.55
CA PHE A 133 -10.51 0.40 -2.93
C PHE A 133 -9.94 0.65 -1.51
N TYR A 134 -9.45 1.86 -1.17
CA TYR A 134 -9.13 2.19 0.22
C TYR A 134 -10.37 2.21 1.11
N TYR A 135 -11.49 2.68 0.56
CA TYR A 135 -12.77 2.61 1.25
C TYR A 135 -13.17 1.14 1.53
N ASP A 136 -13.07 0.28 0.52
CA ASP A 136 -13.42 -1.14 0.65
C ASP A 136 -12.47 -1.88 1.59
N LEU A 137 -11.16 -1.63 1.52
CA LEU A 137 -10.19 -2.16 2.46
C LEU A 137 -10.50 -1.77 3.91
N THR A 138 -11.04 -0.57 4.12
CA THR A 138 -11.40 -0.09 5.45
C THR A 138 -12.73 -0.70 5.92
N VAL A 139 -13.76 -0.73 5.07
CA VAL A 139 -15.12 -1.14 5.40
C VAL A 139 -15.28 -2.66 5.35
N LEU A 140 -14.83 -3.28 4.26
CA LEU A 140 -15.01 -4.71 4.00
C LEU A 140 -13.75 -5.52 4.37
N GLY A 141 -12.59 -4.89 4.35
CA GLY A 141 -11.30 -5.55 4.61
C GLY A 141 -10.69 -6.23 3.40
N VAL A 142 -11.25 -6.03 2.21
CA VAL A 142 -10.75 -6.57 0.94
C VAL A 142 -10.85 -5.48 -0.12
N GLY A 143 -9.86 -5.41 -0.99
CA GLY A 143 -9.84 -4.53 -2.14
C GLY A 143 -9.55 -5.32 -3.41
N ALA A 144 -10.15 -4.93 -4.51
CA ALA A 144 -9.98 -5.59 -5.80
C ALA A 144 -9.92 -4.58 -6.95
N VAL A 145 -9.03 -4.83 -7.89
CA VAL A 145 -8.89 -4.07 -9.14
C VAL A 145 -8.76 -5.06 -10.28
N LYS A 146 -9.40 -4.77 -11.40
CA LYS A 146 -9.34 -5.57 -12.62
C LYS A 146 -8.55 -4.83 -13.69
N THR A 147 -7.70 -5.53 -14.38
CA THR A 147 -7.03 -5.05 -15.60
C THR A 147 -7.52 -5.84 -16.80
N SER A 148 -7.88 -5.15 -17.86
CA SER A 148 -8.33 -5.78 -19.10
C SER A 148 -7.72 -5.08 -20.31
N PHE A 149 -7.67 -5.78 -21.44
CA PHE A 149 -7.28 -5.21 -22.71
C PHE A 149 -8.44 -5.26 -23.68
N ASN A 150 -8.78 -4.12 -24.23
CA ASN A 150 -9.78 -3.97 -25.26
C ASN A 150 -9.15 -3.31 -26.48
N THR A 151 -9.38 -3.86 -27.67
CA THR A 151 -8.83 -3.32 -28.93
C THR A 151 -9.30 -1.91 -29.26
N SER A 152 -10.44 -1.47 -28.72
CA SER A 152 -11.00 -0.11 -28.93
C SER A 152 -10.51 0.92 -27.91
N GLU A 153 -10.31 0.51 -26.67
CA GLU A 153 -9.99 1.41 -25.54
C GLU A 153 -8.54 1.26 -25.06
N GLY A 154 -7.84 0.21 -25.52
CA GLY A 154 -6.51 -0.12 -25.06
C GLY A 154 -6.52 -0.86 -23.73
N VAL A 155 -5.65 -0.48 -22.82
CA VAL A 155 -5.59 -1.07 -21.46
C VAL A 155 -6.53 -0.34 -20.54
N VAL A 156 -7.47 -1.08 -19.99
CA VAL A 156 -8.49 -0.58 -19.07
C VAL A 156 -8.23 -1.11 -17.66
N VAL A 157 -8.30 -0.21 -16.70
CA VAL A 157 -8.24 -0.54 -15.28
C VAL A 157 -9.60 -0.21 -14.67
N ASP A 158 -10.28 -1.25 -14.19
CA ASP A 158 -11.61 -1.13 -13.62
C ASP A 158 -11.59 -1.37 -12.11
N TYR A 159 -12.41 -0.61 -11.42
CA TYR A 159 -12.76 -0.88 -10.03
C TYR A 159 -13.67 -2.10 -9.96
N VAL A 160 -13.39 -3.00 -9.03
CA VAL A 160 -14.24 -4.17 -8.75
C VAL A 160 -14.84 -4.03 -7.36
N ASP A 161 -16.19 -4.06 -7.29
CA ASP A 161 -16.90 -4.04 -6.03
C ASP A 161 -16.72 -5.40 -5.32
N PRO A 162 -16.06 -5.43 -4.15
CA PRO A 162 -15.85 -6.69 -3.41
C PRO A 162 -17.15 -7.41 -3.02
N ALA A 163 -18.27 -6.70 -2.93
CA ALA A 163 -19.57 -7.30 -2.65
C ALA A 163 -20.06 -8.22 -3.79
N ASN A 164 -19.59 -7.96 -5.01
CA ASN A 164 -19.94 -8.72 -6.20
C ASN A 164 -18.80 -9.67 -6.65
N LEU A 165 -17.71 -9.73 -5.87
CA LEU A 165 -16.55 -10.54 -6.18
C LEU A 165 -16.77 -12.00 -5.76
N VAL A 166 -16.47 -12.91 -6.68
CA VAL A 166 -16.53 -14.37 -6.46
C VAL A 166 -15.14 -14.95 -6.70
N TYR A 167 -14.62 -15.74 -5.77
CA TYR A 167 -13.29 -16.32 -5.88
C TYR A 167 -13.23 -17.70 -5.24
N SER A 168 -12.22 -18.49 -5.63
CA SER A 168 -11.96 -19.78 -5.02
C SER A 168 -11.43 -19.63 -3.59
N TYR A 169 -11.68 -20.62 -2.75
CA TYR A 169 -11.16 -20.62 -1.39
C TYR A 169 -9.64 -20.41 -1.39
N THR A 170 -9.18 -19.51 -0.53
CA THR A 170 -7.77 -19.24 -0.29
C THR A 170 -7.54 -18.83 1.16
N ASP A 171 -6.38 -19.18 1.68
CA ASP A 171 -5.88 -18.72 2.98
C ASP A 171 -4.83 -17.61 2.83
N SER A 172 -4.39 -17.33 1.60
CA SER A 172 -3.40 -16.29 1.32
C SER A 172 -4.04 -14.91 1.29
N PRO A 173 -3.55 -13.95 2.09
CA PRO A 173 -4.00 -12.56 2.05
C PRO A 173 -3.82 -11.88 0.69
N TYR A 174 -2.95 -12.43 -0.15
CA TYR A 174 -2.60 -11.91 -1.47
C TYR A 174 -3.29 -12.63 -2.63
N PHE A 175 -4.14 -13.61 -2.34
CA PHE A 175 -4.92 -14.36 -3.34
C PHE A 175 -4.09 -15.01 -4.45
N GLU A 176 -2.87 -15.43 -4.15
CA GLU A 176 -1.97 -16.05 -5.13
C GLU A 176 -2.42 -17.46 -5.57
N ASP A 177 -3.13 -18.15 -4.68
CA ASP A 177 -3.51 -19.57 -4.84
C ASP A 177 -4.84 -19.76 -5.58
N ILE A 178 -5.53 -18.67 -5.92
CA ILE A 178 -6.85 -18.77 -6.53
C ILE A 178 -6.77 -19.34 -7.93
N TYR A 179 -7.71 -20.24 -8.26
CA TYR A 179 -7.82 -20.81 -9.60
C TYR A 179 -9.03 -20.29 -10.36
N TYR A 180 -10.02 -19.68 -9.71
CA TYR A 180 -11.02 -18.87 -10.36
C TYR A 180 -11.29 -17.59 -9.60
N VAL A 181 -11.65 -16.57 -10.34
CA VAL A 181 -12.09 -15.27 -9.83
C VAL A 181 -13.06 -14.67 -10.83
N GLY A 182 -14.08 -14.00 -10.33
CA GLY A 182 -15.06 -13.34 -11.18
C GLY A 182 -15.84 -12.26 -10.45
N GLU A 183 -16.63 -11.54 -11.21
CA GLU A 183 -17.51 -10.50 -10.72
C GLU A 183 -18.95 -10.67 -11.24
N VAL A 184 -19.90 -10.39 -10.39
CA VAL A 184 -21.32 -10.38 -10.78
C VAL A 184 -21.69 -8.97 -11.20
N LYS A 185 -22.01 -8.80 -12.48
CA LYS A 185 -22.50 -7.52 -13.02
C LYS A 185 -23.99 -7.60 -13.32
N THR A 186 -24.71 -6.56 -12.95
CA THR A 186 -26.10 -6.40 -13.32
C THR A 186 -26.16 -5.54 -14.57
N ILE A 187 -26.51 -6.14 -15.70
CA ILE A 187 -26.56 -5.48 -17.00
C ILE A 187 -27.98 -5.52 -17.58
N PRO A 188 -28.38 -4.51 -18.36
CA PRO A 188 -29.63 -4.56 -19.06
C PRO A 188 -29.58 -5.56 -20.22
N VAL A 189 -30.74 -6.15 -20.55
CA VAL A 189 -30.88 -7.16 -21.63
C VAL A 189 -30.38 -6.65 -22.97
N ASN A 190 -30.57 -5.38 -23.27
CA ASN A 190 -30.08 -4.76 -24.50
C ASN A 190 -28.55 -4.76 -24.59
N GLU A 191 -27.88 -4.55 -23.48
CA GLU A 191 -26.41 -4.59 -23.40
C GLU A 191 -25.93 -6.04 -23.52
N LEU A 192 -26.63 -6.98 -22.89
CA LEU A 192 -26.34 -8.41 -23.02
C LEU A 192 -26.44 -8.86 -24.48
N ALA A 193 -27.50 -8.46 -25.21
CA ALA A 193 -27.67 -8.79 -26.61
C ALA A 193 -26.60 -8.16 -27.50
N LYS A 194 -26.10 -6.98 -27.17
CA LYS A 194 -24.99 -6.33 -27.88
C LYS A 194 -23.65 -7.02 -27.61
N GLU A 195 -23.41 -7.43 -26.39
CA GLU A 195 -22.15 -8.09 -26.00
C GLU A 195 -22.07 -9.54 -26.54
N PHE A 196 -23.23 -10.23 -26.55
CA PHE A 196 -23.33 -11.61 -27.03
C PHE A 196 -24.28 -11.77 -28.23
N PRO A 197 -23.85 -11.38 -29.43
CA PRO A 197 -24.68 -11.37 -30.63
C PRO A 197 -25.13 -12.77 -31.10
N HIS A 198 -24.61 -13.83 -30.51
CA HIS A 198 -25.01 -15.22 -30.83
C HIS A 198 -26.29 -15.64 -30.11
N LEU A 199 -26.79 -14.84 -29.15
CA LEU A 199 -28.04 -15.11 -28.48
C LEU A 199 -29.21 -14.85 -29.42
N THR A 200 -30.14 -15.82 -29.52
CA THR A 200 -31.39 -15.68 -30.28
C THR A 200 -32.45 -14.94 -29.47
N GLU A 201 -33.44 -14.40 -30.15
CA GLU A 201 -34.56 -13.73 -29.47
C GLU A 201 -35.31 -14.65 -28.49
N SER A 202 -35.45 -15.94 -28.84
CA SER A 202 -36.02 -16.95 -27.97
C SER A 202 -35.16 -17.21 -26.72
N ASP A 203 -33.85 -17.15 -26.84
CA ASP A 203 -32.94 -17.27 -25.68
C ASP A 203 -33.06 -16.09 -24.72
N LEU A 204 -33.18 -14.88 -25.27
CA LEU A 204 -33.42 -13.67 -24.47
C LEU A 204 -34.75 -13.71 -23.74
N GLU A 205 -35.81 -14.19 -24.39
CA GLU A 205 -37.11 -14.37 -23.74
C GLU A 205 -37.05 -15.42 -22.61
N ASP A 206 -36.38 -16.55 -22.82
CA ASP A 206 -36.20 -17.58 -21.80
C ASP A 206 -35.37 -17.09 -20.62
N ILE A 207 -34.34 -16.32 -20.87
CA ILE A 207 -33.56 -15.65 -19.84
C ILE A 207 -34.43 -14.69 -19.03
N MET A 208 -35.29 -13.93 -19.71
CA MET A 208 -36.20 -13.01 -19.07
C MET A 208 -37.27 -13.71 -18.22
N LYS A 209 -37.79 -14.85 -18.68
CA LYS A 209 -38.79 -15.66 -17.94
C LYS A 209 -38.19 -16.30 -16.68
N ASN A 210 -36.92 -16.75 -16.73
CA ASN A 210 -36.26 -17.40 -15.63
C ASN A 210 -35.59 -16.43 -14.62
N LYS A 211 -35.70 -15.15 -14.88
CA LYS A 211 -35.16 -14.07 -14.07
C LYS A 211 -35.70 -14.02 -12.63
N SER A 212 -36.89 -14.53 -12.39
CA SER A 212 -37.58 -14.46 -11.09
C SER A 212 -36.81 -15.01 -9.90
N TYR A 213 -35.81 -15.87 -10.10
CA TYR A 213 -35.04 -16.52 -9.04
C TYR A 213 -33.74 -15.78 -8.64
N SER A 214 -33.25 -14.90 -9.51
CA SER A 214 -31.97 -14.23 -9.33
C SER A 214 -32.04 -12.87 -8.60
N SER A 215 -33.23 -12.23 -8.61
CA SER A 215 -33.32 -10.82 -8.15
C SER A 215 -33.47 -10.64 -6.64
N ASN A 216 -33.47 -11.72 -5.84
CA ASN A 216 -34.06 -11.63 -4.51
C ASN A 216 -33.16 -11.24 -3.35
N ASN A 217 -31.84 -11.14 -3.46
CA ASN A 217 -31.11 -11.09 -2.19
C ASN A 217 -30.13 -9.94 -1.93
N TYR A 218 -29.72 -9.14 -2.89
CA TYR A 218 -28.70 -8.13 -2.60
C TYR A 218 -29.06 -6.66 -2.90
N ASN A 219 -30.04 -6.37 -3.74
CA ASN A 219 -30.42 -5.00 -4.08
C ASN A 219 -31.79 -4.52 -3.56
N THR A 220 -32.42 -5.25 -2.66
CA THR A 220 -33.78 -4.92 -2.16
C THR A 220 -33.83 -3.71 -1.22
N ARG A 221 -32.76 -2.95 -1.05
CA ARG A 221 -32.78 -1.76 -0.17
C ARG A 221 -33.32 -0.48 -0.83
N ASN A 222 -33.37 -0.42 -2.16
CA ASN A 222 -33.94 0.71 -2.85
C ASN A 222 -35.30 0.28 -3.50
N SER A 223 -36.34 0.51 -2.77
CA SER A 223 -37.74 0.30 -3.24
C SER A 223 -38.17 1.22 -4.41
N ILE A 224 -37.23 1.96 -4.98
CA ILE A 224 -37.45 2.87 -6.12
C ILE A 224 -37.26 2.14 -7.46
N ASP A 225 -36.45 1.06 -7.49
CA ASP A 225 -36.12 0.35 -8.74
C ASP A 225 -37.06 -0.84 -9.07
N LYS A 226 -38.29 -0.80 -8.62
CA LYS A 226 -39.28 -1.81 -8.99
C LYS A 226 -39.66 -1.82 -10.49
N GLU A 227 -39.19 -0.82 -11.25
CA GLU A 227 -39.53 -0.69 -12.68
C GLU A 227 -38.42 -1.21 -13.62
N ASP A 228 -37.19 -1.43 -13.20
CA ASP A 228 -36.15 -2.00 -14.07
C ASP A 228 -36.24 -3.52 -14.16
N ASN A 229 -37.36 -3.94 -14.74
CA ASN A 229 -37.63 -5.33 -15.07
C ASN A 229 -36.67 -5.90 -16.15
N ASN A 230 -35.75 -5.12 -16.68
CA ASN A 230 -34.91 -5.48 -17.83
C ASN A 230 -33.42 -5.71 -17.49
N THR A 231 -33.06 -5.87 -16.23
CA THR A 231 -31.67 -6.15 -15.83
C THR A 231 -31.47 -7.62 -15.50
N ILE A 232 -30.29 -8.15 -15.81
CA ILE A 232 -29.91 -9.54 -15.61
C ILE A 232 -28.56 -9.55 -14.89
N GLN A 233 -28.36 -10.51 -13.99
CA GLN A 233 -27.08 -10.72 -13.34
C GLN A 233 -26.25 -11.73 -14.13
N VAL A 234 -25.09 -11.29 -14.56
CA VAL A 234 -24.12 -12.10 -15.30
C VAL A 234 -22.84 -12.22 -14.45
N LEU A 235 -22.40 -13.42 -14.27
CA LEU A 235 -21.09 -13.71 -13.65
C LEU A 235 -20.05 -13.76 -14.77
N TYR A 236 -19.15 -12.77 -14.79
CA TYR A 236 -17.92 -12.78 -15.58
C TYR A 236 -16.81 -13.33 -14.75
N PHE A 237 -16.14 -14.37 -15.23
CA PHE A 237 -15.09 -15.02 -14.44
C PHE A 237 -13.90 -15.45 -15.27
N ASN A 238 -12.76 -15.50 -14.63
CA ASN A 238 -11.54 -16.10 -15.14
C ASN A 238 -11.31 -17.43 -14.42
N TYR A 239 -10.92 -18.43 -15.15
CA TYR A 239 -10.59 -19.75 -14.63
C TYR A 239 -9.18 -20.16 -15.07
N LYS A 240 -8.30 -20.45 -14.09
CA LYS A 240 -6.94 -20.89 -14.33
C LYS A 240 -6.88 -22.40 -14.38
N THR A 241 -6.28 -22.94 -15.42
CA THR A 241 -6.07 -24.35 -15.59
C THR A 241 -4.70 -24.63 -16.21
N TYR A 242 -4.38 -25.88 -16.43
CA TYR A 242 -3.12 -26.27 -17.02
C TYR A 242 -3.35 -26.89 -18.40
N MET A 243 -2.53 -26.48 -19.35
CA MET A 243 -2.40 -27.12 -20.65
C MET A 243 -1.06 -27.85 -20.71
N ASN A 244 -1.10 -29.12 -21.12
CA ASN A 244 0.10 -29.89 -21.29
C ASN A 244 0.61 -29.76 -22.72
N GLU A 245 1.82 -29.29 -22.86
CA GLU A 245 2.54 -29.32 -24.13
C GLU A 245 3.41 -30.57 -24.17
N VAL A 246 3.25 -31.35 -25.21
CA VAL A 246 3.98 -32.60 -25.42
C VAL A 246 5.03 -32.40 -26.48
N TYR A 247 6.28 -32.68 -26.14
CA TYR A 247 7.40 -32.60 -27.06
C TYR A 247 8.05 -33.96 -27.24
N LYS A 248 8.33 -34.27 -28.50
CA LYS A 248 9.21 -35.38 -28.88
C LYS A 248 10.64 -34.84 -28.93
N VAL A 249 11.49 -35.32 -28.06
CA VAL A 249 12.92 -35.05 -28.07
C VAL A 249 13.65 -36.18 -28.75
N LYS A 250 14.43 -35.83 -29.78
CA LYS A 250 15.25 -36.78 -30.51
C LYS A 250 16.70 -36.31 -30.48
N GLU A 251 17.57 -37.11 -29.95
CA GLU A 251 19.02 -36.91 -30.11
C GLU A 251 19.44 -37.09 -31.53
N THR A 252 20.07 -36.11 -32.13
CA THR A 252 20.63 -36.18 -33.47
C THR A 252 22.01 -36.82 -33.40
N GLY A 253 22.45 -37.44 -34.52
CA GLY A 253 23.77 -38.06 -34.57
C GLY A 253 24.97 -37.12 -34.30
N THR A 254 24.73 -35.86 -34.14
CA THR A 254 25.69 -34.82 -33.75
C THR A 254 25.64 -34.50 -32.24
N GLY A 255 24.83 -35.19 -31.45
CA GLY A 255 24.64 -34.95 -30.01
C GLY A 255 23.76 -33.73 -29.64
N ALA A 256 23.10 -33.13 -30.64
CA ALA A 256 22.15 -32.06 -30.39
C ALA A 256 20.71 -32.60 -30.29
N ASP A 257 19.94 -32.12 -29.34
CA ASP A 257 18.54 -32.48 -29.18
C ASP A 257 17.65 -31.74 -30.15
N LYS A 258 16.89 -32.46 -30.95
CA LYS A 258 15.83 -31.94 -31.81
C LYS A 258 14.48 -32.08 -31.11
N ILE A 259 13.87 -30.91 -30.79
CA ILE A 259 12.58 -30.86 -30.09
C ILE A 259 11.47 -30.60 -31.13
N ILE A 260 10.44 -31.45 -31.15
CA ILE A 260 9.31 -31.37 -32.09
C ILE A 260 8.03 -31.40 -31.26
N PRO A 261 7.14 -30.37 -31.37
CA PRO A 261 5.84 -30.41 -30.70
C PRO A 261 4.97 -31.53 -31.24
N LYS A 262 4.21 -32.15 -30.39
CA LYS A 262 3.30 -33.27 -30.66
C LYS A 262 1.99 -33.10 -29.92
N ASP A 263 0.94 -33.77 -30.38
CA ASP A 263 -0.35 -33.86 -29.71
C ASP A 263 -0.27 -34.65 -28.40
N ASP A 264 -1.20 -34.44 -27.50
CA ASP A 264 -1.26 -35.07 -26.18
C ASP A 264 -1.28 -36.64 -26.27
N SER A 265 -1.82 -37.17 -27.36
CA SER A 265 -1.89 -38.59 -27.63
C SER A 265 -0.55 -39.24 -27.97
N PHE A 266 0.52 -38.44 -28.15
CA PHE A 266 1.82 -38.96 -28.51
C PHE A 266 2.43 -39.80 -27.37
N ASN A 267 2.70 -41.09 -27.66
CA ASN A 267 3.50 -41.94 -26.81
C ASN A 267 4.70 -42.48 -27.60
N PRO A 268 5.92 -42.42 -27.04
CA PRO A 268 7.07 -43.03 -27.69
C PRO A 268 6.86 -44.54 -27.85
N PRO A 269 7.35 -45.17 -28.95
CA PRO A 269 7.28 -46.60 -29.13
C PRO A 269 8.07 -47.34 -28.05
N GLU A 270 7.58 -48.51 -27.60
CA GLU A 270 8.19 -49.28 -26.51
C GLU A 270 9.62 -49.76 -26.82
N ASN A 271 9.97 -49.92 -28.09
CA ASN A 271 11.32 -50.31 -28.52
C ASN A 271 12.18 -49.07 -28.79
N MET A 272 13.08 -48.77 -27.89
CA MET A 272 13.94 -47.56 -27.86
C MET A 272 15.11 -47.56 -28.86
N GLU A 273 15.07 -48.32 -29.97
CA GLU A 273 16.16 -48.26 -30.96
C GLU A 273 16.30 -46.91 -31.68
N GLY A 274 15.45 -45.94 -31.43
CA GLY A 274 15.45 -44.65 -32.11
C GLY A 274 15.76 -43.40 -31.25
N GLY A 275 16.10 -43.53 -29.98
CA GLY A 275 16.52 -42.40 -29.13
C GLY A 275 15.45 -41.31 -28.96
N PHE A 276 14.16 -41.67 -28.90
CA PHE A 276 13.09 -40.70 -28.69
C PHE A 276 12.67 -40.66 -27.22
N SER A 277 12.61 -39.49 -26.63
CA SER A 277 12.01 -39.25 -25.34
C SER A 277 10.78 -38.34 -25.42
N LYS A 278 9.82 -38.53 -24.52
CA LYS A 278 8.65 -37.65 -24.36
C LYS A 278 8.94 -36.69 -23.25
N MET A 279 8.90 -35.39 -23.56
CA MET A 279 9.00 -34.33 -22.59
C MET A 279 7.63 -33.68 -22.46
N LEU A 280 7.15 -33.57 -21.23
CA LEU A 280 5.90 -32.92 -20.90
C LEU A 280 6.20 -31.60 -20.23
N ARG A 281 5.57 -30.55 -20.69
CA ARG A 281 5.60 -29.23 -20.05
C ARG A 281 4.17 -28.81 -19.76
N SER A 282 3.87 -28.56 -18.49
CA SER A 282 2.58 -28.02 -18.08
C SER A 282 2.68 -26.50 -18.04
N ILE A 283 1.80 -25.84 -18.76
CA ILE A 283 1.71 -24.39 -18.84
C ILE A 283 0.36 -23.98 -18.27
N GLU A 284 0.34 -22.99 -17.39
CA GLU A 284 -0.91 -22.41 -16.89
C GLU A 284 -1.61 -21.66 -18.02
N CYS A 285 -2.91 -21.83 -18.12
CA CYS A 285 -3.78 -21.15 -19.07
C CYS A 285 -4.97 -20.53 -18.35
N LEU A 286 -5.42 -19.40 -18.86
CA LEU A 286 -6.56 -18.67 -18.36
C LEU A 286 -7.72 -18.77 -19.34
N TYR A 287 -8.90 -19.13 -18.85
CA TYR A 287 -10.14 -19.14 -19.59
C TYR A 287 -11.04 -18.01 -19.13
N ASP A 288 -11.66 -17.33 -20.07
CA ASP A 288 -12.67 -16.30 -19.83
C ASP A 288 -14.06 -16.94 -19.97
N GLY A 289 -14.86 -16.81 -18.94
CA GLY A 289 -16.21 -17.30 -18.89
C GLY A 289 -17.22 -16.20 -18.58
N ALA A 290 -18.43 -16.32 -19.14
CA ALA A 290 -19.57 -15.53 -18.75
C ALA A 290 -20.79 -16.44 -18.61
N MET A 291 -21.48 -16.36 -17.46
CA MET A 291 -22.62 -17.21 -17.14
C MET A 291 -23.74 -16.35 -16.55
N ILE A 292 -24.97 -16.65 -16.91
CA ILE A 292 -26.15 -16.00 -16.34
C ILE A 292 -26.50 -16.65 -15.01
N LEU A 293 -26.57 -15.88 -13.95
CA LEU A 293 -26.97 -16.39 -12.64
C LEU A 293 -28.46 -16.76 -12.63
N GLY A 294 -28.77 -17.92 -12.05
CA GLY A 294 -30.11 -18.47 -12.01
C GLY A 294 -30.51 -19.29 -13.23
N THR A 295 -29.65 -19.41 -14.22
CA THR A 295 -29.82 -20.31 -15.37
C THR A 295 -28.54 -21.10 -15.59
N ASP A 296 -28.63 -22.27 -16.24
CA ASP A 296 -27.45 -23.04 -16.62
C ASP A 296 -26.84 -22.59 -17.95
N LYS A 297 -27.22 -21.40 -18.45
CA LYS A 297 -26.72 -20.89 -19.72
C LYS A 297 -25.33 -20.26 -19.57
N LEU A 298 -24.35 -20.88 -20.22
CA LEU A 298 -23.01 -20.35 -20.38
C LEU A 298 -23.00 -19.49 -21.65
N LEU A 299 -22.69 -18.21 -21.49
CA LEU A 299 -22.64 -17.22 -22.58
C LEU A 299 -21.31 -17.25 -23.32
N LYS A 300 -20.23 -17.38 -22.56
CA LYS A 300 -18.87 -17.36 -23.09
C LYS A 300 -18.01 -18.36 -22.33
N TRP A 301 -17.22 -19.14 -23.07
CA TRP A 301 -16.17 -19.97 -22.53
C TRP A 301 -15.10 -20.13 -23.59
N GLU A 302 -14.09 -19.30 -23.48
CA GLU A 302 -12.95 -19.32 -24.42
C GLU A 302 -11.64 -19.09 -23.69
N MET A 303 -10.56 -19.57 -24.27
CA MET A 303 -9.23 -19.29 -23.76
C MET A 303 -8.95 -17.80 -23.91
N SER A 304 -8.48 -17.17 -22.83
CA SER A 304 -8.18 -15.73 -22.81
C SER A 304 -7.14 -15.40 -23.88
N LYS A 305 -7.43 -14.40 -24.72
CA LYS A 305 -6.56 -14.03 -25.84
C LYS A 305 -5.33 -13.24 -25.39
N ASN A 306 -5.44 -12.57 -24.25
CA ASN A 306 -4.39 -11.72 -23.69
C ASN A 306 -4.06 -12.18 -22.26
N MET A 307 -3.26 -13.25 -22.16
CA MET A 307 -2.81 -13.80 -20.89
C MET A 307 -1.53 -13.09 -20.46
N MET A 308 -1.55 -12.51 -19.27
CA MET A 308 -0.37 -11.88 -18.67
C MET A 308 0.60 -12.94 -18.18
N ARG A 309 1.74 -13.09 -18.86
CA ARG A 309 2.79 -14.04 -18.52
C ARG A 309 4.04 -13.30 -18.09
N PRO A 310 4.54 -13.50 -16.85
CA PRO A 310 5.83 -12.94 -16.46
C PRO A 310 6.95 -13.46 -17.38
N LYS A 311 7.79 -12.59 -17.90
CA LYS A 311 8.90 -12.99 -18.78
C LYS A 311 9.92 -13.88 -18.07
N SER A 312 10.05 -13.72 -16.76
CA SER A 312 10.88 -14.59 -15.91
C SER A 312 10.35 -16.02 -15.82
N ASN A 313 9.04 -16.27 -16.04
CA ASN A 313 8.43 -17.59 -15.99
C ASN A 313 7.20 -17.70 -16.89
N PHE A 314 7.41 -18.03 -18.14
CA PHE A 314 6.34 -18.20 -19.15
C PHE A 314 5.35 -19.34 -18.84
N THR A 315 5.65 -20.21 -17.88
CA THR A 315 4.72 -21.28 -17.50
C THR A 315 3.61 -20.81 -16.58
N LYS A 316 3.76 -19.63 -15.95
CA LYS A 316 2.77 -19.05 -15.06
C LYS A 316 1.93 -17.99 -15.77
N VAL A 317 0.69 -17.84 -15.32
CA VAL A 317 -0.23 -16.79 -15.77
C VAL A 317 -0.70 -16.00 -14.57
N LYS A 318 -0.65 -14.67 -14.68
CA LYS A 318 -1.30 -13.77 -13.71
C LYS A 318 -2.80 -13.67 -14.01
N MET A 319 -3.60 -13.57 -12.96
CA MET A 319 -5.03 -13.29 -13.09
C MET A 319 -5.26 -11.85 -13.54
N ASN A 320 -6.40 -11.59 -14.19
CA ASN A 320 -6.80 -10.24 -14.57
C ASN A 320 -7.26 -9.39 -13.36
N TYR A 321 -7.39 -10.00 -12.20
CA TYR A 321 -7.81 -9.37 -10.95
C TYR A 321 -6.65 -9.35 -9.97
N ALA A 322 -6.33 -8.17 -9.48
CA ALA A 322 -5.47 -7.98 -8.32
C ALA A 322 -6.37 -7.84 -7.08
N ILE A 323 -6.17 -8.69 -6.07
CA ILE A 323 -7.02 -8.73 -4.88
C ILE A 323 -6.11 -8.80 -3.65
N VAL A 324 -6.50 -8.10 -2.60
CA VAL A 324 -5.79 -8.15 -1.32
C VAL A 324 -6.75 -8.05 -0.15
N ALA A 325 -6.52 -8.88 0.88
CA ALA A 325 -7.22 -8.81 2.15
C ALA A 325 -6.19 -8.92 3.29
N PRO A 326 -5.68 -7.79 3.80
CA PRO A 326 -4.52 -7.77 4.71
C PRO A 326 -4.75 -8.50 6.03
N ARG A 327 -6.00 -8.66 6.42
CA ARG A 327 -6.41 -9.37 7.63
C ARG A 327 -7.35 -10.51 7.27
N MET A 328 -6.79 -11.52 6.66
CA MET A 328 -7.47 -12.77 6.39
C MET A 328 -6.88 -13.89 7.24
N TYR A 329 -7.72 -14.63 7.95
CA TYR A 329 -7.36 -15.75 8.78
C TYR A 329 -8.35 -16.89 8.52
N ASP A 330 -7.85 -18.02 8.13
CA ASP A 330 -8.68 -19.21 7.85
C ASP A 330 -9.83 -18.90 6.87
N GLY A 331 -9.50 -18.17 5.79
CA GLY A 331 -10.46 -17.73 4.77
C GLY A 331 -11.46 -16.64 5.23
N LYS A 332 -11.36 -16.16 6.48
CA LYS A 332 -12.27 -15.14 7.02
C LYS A 332 -11.61 -13.78 7.01
N ILE A 333 -12.28 -12.83 6.39
CA ILE A 333 -11.82 -11.45 6.30
C ILE A 333 -12.31 -10.66 7.52
N ASP A 334 -11.39 -9.93 8.14
CA ASP A 334 -11.65 -9.06 9.28
C ASP A 334 -11.38 -7.60 8.90
N SER A 335 -12.44 -6.77 8.93
CA SER A 335 -12.37 -5.36 8.57
C SER A 335 -12.30 -4.46 9.80
N LEU A 336 -11.85 -3.22 9.59
CA LEU A 336 -11.85 -2.21 10.65
C LEU A 336 -13.27 -1.93 11.13
N VAL A 337 -14.21 -1.77 10.20
CA VAL A 337 -15.62 -1.48 10.51
C VAL A 337 -16.28 -2.63 11.26
N LYS A 338 -16.03 -3.88 10.88
CA LYS A 338 -16.58 -5.06 11.57
C LYS A 338 -16.24 -5.06 13.06
N ARG A 339 -15.04 -4.60 13.44
CA ARG A 339 -14.59 -4.53 14.84
C ARG A 339 -15.31 -3.48 15.65
N ILE A 340 -15.78 -2.41 15.02
CA ILE A 340 -16.39 -1.28 15.70
C ILE A 340 -17.93 -1.27 15.60
N THR A 341 -18.53 -2.10 14.76
CA THR A 341 -19.98 -2.13 14.53
C THR A 341 -20.75 -2.31 15.83
N GLY A 342 -20.32 -3.23 16.71
CA GLY A 342 -20.98 -3.46 17.98
C GLY A 342 -20.96 -2.23 18.91
N PHE A 343 -19.88 -1.47 18.91
CA PHE A 343 -19.82 -0.22 19.70
C PHE A 343 -20.65 0.89 19.07
N ALA A 344 -20.73 0.94 17.73
CA ALA A 344 -21.59 1.88 17.03
C ALA A 344 -23.08 1.60 17.31
N ASP A 345 -23.47 0.33 17.36
CA ASP A 345 -24.84 -0.06 17.75
C ASP A 345 -25.16 0.36 19.18
N MET A 346 -24.19 0.23 20.11
CA MET A 346 -24.37 0.69 21.47
C MET A 346 -24.44 2.22 21.58
N ILE A 347 -23.72 2.95 20.75
CA ILE A 347 -23.83 4.41 20.64
C ILE A 347 -25.22 4.79 20.14
N GLN A 348 -25.72 4.13 19.11
CA GLN A 348 -27.06 4.37 18.57
C GLN A 348 -28.14 4.09 19.64
N LEU A 349 -28.03 2.97 20.36
CA LEU A 349 -28.94 2.64 21.43
C LEU A 349 -28.91 3.69 22.55
N THR A 350 -27.71 4.14 22.92
CA THR A 350 -27.52 5.18 23.94
C THR A 350 -28.11 6.51 23.48
N HIS A 351 -27.95 6.86 22.20
CA HIS A 351 -28.52 8.07 21.62
C HIS A 351 -30.06 8.03 21.63
N LEU A 352 -30.68 6.92 21.25
CA LEU A 352 -32.12 6.74 21.32
C LEU A 352 -32.65 6.83 22.77
N LYS A 353 -31.91 6.23 23.73
CA LYS A 353 -32.27 6.37 25.18
C LYS A 353 -32.14 7.80 25.66
N LEU A 354 -31.10 8.53 25.19
CA LEU A 354 -30.93 9.94 25.49
C LEU A 354 -32.14 10.77 24.99
N GLN A 355 -32.53 10.58 23.74
CA GLN A 355 -33.72 11.22 23.17
C GLN A 355 -34.98 10.87 23.96
N GLN A 356 -35.13 9.61 24.35
CA GLN A 356 -36.26 9.17 25.17
C GLN A 356 -36.28 9.84 26.58
N VAL A 357 -35.12 9.99 27.22
CA VAL A 357 -35.03 10.71 28.46
C VAL A 357 -35.35 12.18 28.28
N MET A 358 -34.81 12.81 27.26
CA MET A 358 -35.07 14.21 26.93
C MET A 358 -36.53 14.48 26.60
N SER A 359 -37.19 13.60 25.83
CA SER A 359 -38.62 13.75 25.48
C SER A 359 -39.54 13.60 26.73
N ARG A 360 -39.05 12.91 27.76
CA ARG A 360 -39.77 12.71 29.02
C ARG A 360 -39.38 13.72 30.11
N MET A 361 -38.38 14.54 29.89
CA MET A 361 -38.00 15.60 30.81
C MET A 361 -39.07 16.69 30.76
N VAL A 362 -39.90 16.71 31.73
CA VAL A 362 -40.80 17.80 31.96
C VAL A 362 -40.08 18.79 32.90
N PRO A 363 -40.23 20.10 32.70
CA PRO A 363 -39.76 21.06 33.71
C PRO A 363 -40.30 20.70 35.08
N ASP A 364 -39.49 21.01 36.10
CA ASP A 364 -39.95 20.77 37.48
C ASP A 364 -41.30 21.41 37.66
N GLY A 365 -42.23 20.61 38.14
CA GLY A 365 -43.60 21.01 38.29
C GLY A 365 -43.97 21.07 39.79
N VAL A 366 -45.08 21.63 40.06
CA VAL A 366 -45.62 21.65 41.39
C VAL A 366 -46.95 20.89 41.42
N TYR A 367 -47.09 20.05 42.45
CA TYR A 367 -48.38 19.48 42.77
C TYR A 367 -49.10 20.44 43.70
N LEU A 368 -50.26 20.89 43.27
CA LEU A 368 -51.13 21.77 44.05
C LEU A 368 -52.31 20.99 44.56
N ASP A 369 -52.45 20.92 45.84
CA ASP A 369 -53.66 20.49 46.47
C ASP A 369 -54.61 21.70 46.56
N ALA A 370 -55.58 21.76 45.65
CA ALA A 370 -56.51 22.87 45.55
C ALA A 370 -57.37 23.01 46.80
N ASP A 371 -57.81 21.90 47.34
CA ASP A 371 -58.65 21.87 48.53
C ASP A 371 -57.81 22.23 49.79
N GLY A 372 -56.62 21.70 49.94
CA GLY A 372 -55.69 22.04 50.97
C GLY A 372 -55.23 23.49 50.96
N LEU A 373 -55.10 24.11 49.79
CA LEU A 373 -54.80 25.55 49.66
C LEU A 373 -55.99 26.41 50.02
N ALA A 374 -57.19 26.01 49.68
CA ALA A 374 -58.44 26.71 50.00
C ALA A 374 -58.76 26.67 51.49
N GLU A 375 -58.24 25.68 52.21
CA GLU A 375 -58.39 25.53 53.68
C GLU A 375 -57.37 26.32 54.50
N VAL A 376 -56.25 26.79 53.88
CA VAL A 376 -55.21 27.55 54.59
C VAL A 376 -55.71 28.98 54.90
N ASP A 377 -56.01 29.23 56.14
CA ASP A 377 -56.41 30.55 56.68
C ASP A 377 -55.16 31.47 56.81
N LEU A 378 -55.20 32.65 56.20
CA LEU A 378 -54.17 33.70 56.32
C LEU A 378 -54.29 34.53 57.60
N GLY A 379 -55.26 34.22 58.42
CA GLY A 379 -55.47 34.87 59.72
C GLY A 379 -56.37 36.13 59.68
N ASN A 380 -56.91 36.45 58.50
CA ASN A 380 -57.86 37.53 58.29
C ASN A 380 -59.25 37.04 57.88
N GLY A 381 -59.56 35.72 58.08
CA GLY A 381 -60.77 35.10 57.59
C GLY A 381 -60.82 34.98 56.03
N THR A 382 -59.76 35.17 55.37
CA THR A 382 -59.64 34.95 53.92
C THR A 382 -58.69 33.79 53.66
N ASN A 383 -59.17 32.84 52.89
CA ASN A 383 -58.38 31.68 52.43
C ASN A 383 -57.58 31.98 51.15
N TYR A 384 -56.53 31.25 51.02
CA TYR A 384 -55.72 31.37 49.75
C TYR A 384 -56.52 31.01 48.50
N ASN A 385 -56.42 31.88 47.50
CA ASN A 385 -56.76 31.46 46.14
C ASN A 385 -55.61 30.58 45.61
N PRO A 386 -55.89 29.33 45.18
CA PRO A 386 -54.83 28.46 44.65
C PRO A 386 -53.98 29.11 43.53
N GLN A 387 -54.56 29.98 42.75
CA GLN A 387 -53.91 30.68 41.66
C GLN A 387 -52.92 31.77 42.17
N GLU A 388 -53.28 32.45 43.25
CA GLU A 388 -52.39 33.45 43.91
C GLU A 388 -51.23 32.77 44.62
N ALA A 389 -51.47 31.63 45.26
CA ALA A 389 -50.44 30.86 45.93
C ALA A 389 -49.42 30.33 44.89
N LEU A 390 -49.86 29.88 43.70
CA LEU A 390 -49.02 29.46 42.62
C LEU A 390 -48.18 30.62 42.06
N ASN A 391 -48.82 31.80 41.85
CA ASN A 391 -48.09 33.00 41.39
C ASN A 391 -47.03 33.45 42.41
N MET A 392 -47.38 33.39 43.71
CA MET A 392 -46.42 33.70 44.79
C MET A 392 -45.22 32.70 44.80
N PHE A 393 -45.53 31.42 44.66
CA PHE A 393 -44.49 30.39 44.57
C PHE A 393 -43.55 30.65 43.41
N PHE A 394 -44.04 30.93 42.21
CA PHE A 394 -43.19 31.21 41.04
C PHE A 394 -42.43 32.54 41.14
N GLN A 395 -42.97 33.55 41.84
CA GLN A 395 -42.30 34.86 42.02
C GLN A 395 -41.26 34.87 43.14
N THR A 396 -41.56 34.22 44.24
CA THR A 396 -40.74 34.27 45.49
C THR A 396 -40.10 32.94 45.87
N GLY A 397 -40.50 31.84 45.24
CA GLY A 397 -40.05 30.49 45.61
C GLY A 397 -40.62 29.99 46.94
N SER A 398 -41.56 30.70 47.50
CA SER A 398 -42.14 30.38 48.81
C SER A 398 -43.62 30.65 48.88
N VAL A 399 -44.32 29.85 49.68
CA VAL A 399 -45.72 30.07 50.04
C VAL A 399 -45.77 30.21 51.56
N ILE A 400 -46.36 31.26 52.02
CA ILE A 400 -46.48 31.55 53.46
C ILE A 400 -47.84 31.05 53.93
N GLY A 401 -47.84 30.09 54.87
CA GLY A 401 -49.05 29.53 55.52
C GLY A 401 -48.96 29.62 57.03
N ARG A 402 -50.09 29.52 57.67
CA ARG A 402 -50.19 29.48 59.16
C ARG A 402 -50.28 28.04 59.64
N SER A 403 -49.60 27.76 60.74
CA SER A 403 -49.65 26.44 61.36
C SER A 403 -50.91 26.21 62.14
N PHE A 404 -51.61 27.30 62.56
CA PHE A 404 -52.83 27.26 63.32
C PHE A 404 -53.88 28.13 62.66
N THR A 405 -55.15 27.69 62.76
CA THR A 405 -56.30 28.48 62.33
C THR A 405 -56.54 29.63 63.32
N SER A 406 -57.41 30.58 62.92
CA SER A 406 -57.81 31.70 63.78
C SER A 406 -58.52 31.27 65.03
N GLU A 407 -59.06 30.06 65.09
CA GLU A 407 -59.73 29.42 66.26
C GLU A 407 -58.78 28.66 67.16
N GLY A 408 -57.47 28.53 66.83
CA GLY A 408 -56.47 27.88 67.62
C GLY A 408 -56.21 26.40 67.29
N ASP A 409 -56.92 25.84 66.31
CA ASP A 409 -56.75 24.49 65.89
C ASP A 409 -55.58 24.38 64.91
N ILE A 410 -55.01 23.16 64.76
CA ILE A 410 -53.94 22.90 63.74
C ILE A 410 -54.53 22.99 62.33
N ASN A 411 -53.92 23.78 61.47
CA ASN A 411 -54.32 23.93 60.14
C ASN A 411 -54.23 22.57 59.42
N PRO A 412 -55.34 22.09 58.77
CA PRO A 412 -55.40 20.76 58.19
C PRO A 412 -54.52 20.63 56.90
N GLY A 413 -54.20 21.76 56.23
CA GLY A 413 -53.34 21.77 55.08
C GLY A 413 -51.86 21.47 55.41
N LYS A 414 -51.49 20.21 55.32
CA LYS A 414 -50.14 19.81 55.73
C LYS A 414 -49.03 20.24 54.76
N VAL A 415 -49.23 20.19 53.48
CA VAL A 415 -48.26 20.58 52.43
C VAL A 415 -49.04 20.91 51.16
N PRO A 416 -49.63 22.12 51.09
CA PRO A 416 -50.53 22.48 49.99
C PRO A 416 -49.83 22.59 48.65
N ILE A 417 -48.51 22.72 48.65
CA ILE A 417 -47.68 22.76 47.46
C ILE A 417 -46.53 21.77 47.64
N GLN A 418 -46.44 20.80 46.78
CA GLN A 418 -45.35 19.85 46.74
C GLN A 418 -44.62 20.00 45.38
N GLU A 419 -43.36 20.26 45.44
CA GLU A 419 -42.54 20.29 44.27
C GLU A 419 -42.33 18.87 43.75
N ILE A 420 -42.68 18.69 42.47
CA ILE A 420 -42.37 17.47 41.73
C ILE A 420 -41.01 17.67 41.12
N THR A 421 -39.98 17.32 41.88
CA THR A 421 -38.62 17.37 41.35
C THR A 421 -38.39 16.27 40.32
N SER A 422 -38.16 16.65 39.10
CA SER A 422 -37.75 15.76 37.98
C SER A 422 -36.26 15.35 38.11
N GLY A 423 -35.66 15.53 39.27
CA GLY A 423 -34.21 15.43 39.53
C GLY A 423 -33.52 14.13 39.13
N SER A 424 -34.27 13.10 38.72
CA SER A 424 -33.70 11.87 38.17
C SER A 424 -33.35 11.98 36.67
N GLY A 425 -33.95 12.95 35.95
CA GLY A 425 -33.73 13.11 34.47
C GLY A 425 -32.32 13.61 34.16
N GLY A 426 -31.86 14.63 34.87
CA GLY A 426 -30.53 15.20 34.66
C GLY A 426 -29.40 14.20 34.95
N ASN A 427 -29.49 13.47 36.06
CA ASN A 427 -28.51 12.43 36.41
C ASN A 427 -28.50 11.28 35.41
N LYS A 428 -29.66 10.84 34.92
CA LYS A 428 -29.76 9.81 33.87
C LYS A 428 -29.18 10.30 32.56
N MET A 429 -29.43 11.54 32.18
CA MET A 429 -28.85 12.15 30.97
C MET A 429 -27.33 12.22 31.07
N GLN A 430 -26.79 12.66 32.19
CA GLN A 430 -25.34 12.72 32.43
C GLN A 430 -24.71 11.32 32.40
N ALA A 431 -25.32 10.32 32.98
CA ALA A 431 -24.90 8.92 32.93
C ALA A 431 -24.91 8.38 31.49
N LEU A 432 -25.93 8.70 30.67
CA LEU A 432 -26.01 8.32 29.28
C LEU A 432 -24.95 9.02 28.41
N ILE A 433 -24.69 10.31 28.67
CA ILE A 433 -23.58 11.04 27.99
C ILE A 433 -22.24 10.40 28.34
N GLY A 434 -22.04 10.04 29.63
CA GLY A 434 -20.85 9.28 30.05
C GLY A 434 -20.70 7.94 29.30
N THR A 435 -21.81 7.21 29.15
CA THR A 435 -21.86 5.93 28.41
C THR A 435 -21.57 6.13 26.91
N TYR A 436 -22.14 7.18 26.31
CA TYR A 436 -21.86 7.55 24.92
C TYR A 436 -20.37 7.83 24.70
N ASN A 437 -19.77 8.65 25.56
CA ASN A 437 -18.35 8.97 25.49
C ASN A 437 -17.47 7.72 25.73
N TYR A 438 -17.88 6.83 26.62
CA TYR A 438 -17.19 5.55 26.84
C TYR A 438 -17.15 4.70 25.55
N TYR A 439 -18.28 4.50 24.86
CA TYR A 439 -18.29 3.74 23.62
C TYR A 439 -17.54 4.45 22.49
N LEU A 440 -17.58 5.78 22.44
CA LEU A 440 -16.78 6.55 21.48
C LEU A 440 -15.27 6.33 21.73
N GLN A 441 -14.87 6.33 23.02
CA GLN A 441 -13.49 6.03 23.39
C GLN A 441 -13.10 4.58 23.03
N MET A 442 -14.01 3.62 23.23
CA MET A 442 -13.78 2.23 22.83
C MET A 442 -13.58 2.09 21.32
N ILE A 443 -14.31 2.84 20.50
CA ILE A 443 -14.07 2.88 19.06
C ILE A 443 -12.65 3.40 18.76
N ARG A 444 -12.22 4.46 19.43
CA ARG A 444 -10.87 5.01 19.28
C ARG A 444 -9.80 4.00 19.70
N ASP A 445 -9.98 3.34 20.83
CA ASP A 445 -9.03 2.35 21.35
C ASP A 445 -8.90 1.13 20.42
N VAL A 446 -10.01 0.61 19.92
CA VAL A 446 -10.03 -0.55 19.00
C VAL A 446 -9.47 -0.21 17.62
N THR A 447 -9.74 1.00 17.12
CA THR A 447 -9.23 1.44 15.82
C THR A 447 -7.80 1.96 15.90
N GLY A 448 -7.34 2.35 17.10
CA GLY A 448 -6.09 3.07 17.29
C GLY A 448 -6.11 4.51 16.78
N LEU A 449 -7.29 5.03 16.42
CA LEU A 449 -7.47 6.42 15.97
C LEU A 449 -7.65 7.32 17.19
N ASN A 450 -6.63 8.11 17.47
CA ASN A 450 -6.66 9.04 18.59
C ASN A 450 -7.31 10.40 18.24
N GLU A 451 -7.53 11.24 19.25
CA GLU A 451 -8.14 12.56 19.10
C GLU A 451 -7.36 13.50 18.18
N ALA A 452 -6.03 13.39 18.14
CA ALA A 452 -5.20 14.20 17.27
C ALA A 452 -5.45 13.94 15.79
N ARG A 453 -5.83 12.70 15.42
CA ARG A 453 -6.14 12.30 14.04
C ARG A 453 -7.61 12.46 13.68
N ASP A 454 -8.48 12.35 14.67
CA ASP A 454 -9.94 12.47 14.54
C ASP A 454 -10.39 13.94 14.33
N GLY A 455 -9.50 14.93 14.49
CA GLY A 455 -9.82 16.34 14.37
C GLY A 455 -10.51 16.91 15.62
N SER A 456 -10.60 16.15 16.70
CA SER A 456 -11.03 16.65 18.01
C SER A 456 -9.91 17.55 18.56
N MET A 457 -10.29 18.59 19.30
CA MET A 457 -9.27 19.43 19.94
C MET A 457 -8.55 18.61 21.03
N PRO A 458 -7.23 18.37 20.88
CA PRO A 458 -6.46 17.74 21.95
C PRO A 458 -6.48 18.64 23.19
N ASP A 459 -6.24 18.03 24.36
CA ASP A 459 -6.13 18.76 25.61
C ASP A 459 -5.14 19.92 25.46
N LYS A 460 -5.57 21.13 25.80
CA LYS A 460 -4.77 22.36 25.67
C LYS A 460 -3.45 22.30 26.45
N ASN A 461 -3.37 21.43 27.44
CA ASN A 461 -2.21 21.23 28.31
C ASN A 461 -1.27 20.11 27.82
N ALA A 462 -1.63 19.36 26.77
CA ALA A 462 -0.80 18.29 26.26
C ALA A 462 0.43 18.85 25.51
N LEU A 463 1.60 18.38 25.90
CA LEU A 463 2.86 18.74 25.23
C LEU A 463 2.82 18.36 23.75
N VAL A 464 3.24 19.27 22.87
CA VAL A 464 3.28 19.06 21.42
C VAL A 464 4.01 17.77 21.03
N GLY A 465 5.06 17.40 21.76
CA GLY A 465 5.79 16.15 21.56
C GLY A 465 4.93 14.89 21.79
N ILE A 466 4.08 14.89 22.82
CA ILE A 466 3.17 13.79 23.12
C ILE A 466 2.11 13.67 22.04
N GLN A 467 1.57 14.79 21.56
CA GLN A 467 0.59 14.80 20.48
C GLN A 467 1.18 14.24 19.16
N LYS A 468 2.42 14.59 18.84
CA LYS A 468 3.12 14.03 17.66
C LYS A 468 3.36 12.53 17.79
N ILE A 469 3.80 12.04 18.95
CA ILE A 469 3.98 10.61 19.19
C ILE A 469 2.63 9.88 19.10
N ALA A 470 1.56 10.47 19.63
CA ALA A 470 0.22 9.91 19.57
C ALA A 470 -0.29 9.82 18.12
N ALA A 471 -0.07 10.86 17.31
CA ALA A 471 -0.40 10.84 15.87
C ALA A 471 0.40 9.79 15.11
N ALA A 472 1.71 9.66 15.36
CA ALA A 472 2.56 8.65 14.75
C ALA A 472 2.12 7.21 15.11
N ASN A 473 1.77 6.96 16.38
CA ASN A 473 1.25 5.66 16.81
C ASN A 473 -0.10 5.34 16.14
N SER A 474 -0.97 6.32 15.98
CA SER A 474 -2.25 6.16 15.28
C SER A 474 -2.05 5.83 13.79
N ASN A 475 -1.03 6.40 13.14
CA ASN A 475 -0.68 6.03 11.78
C ASN A 475 -0.21 4.57 11.67
N THR A 476 0.47 4.07 12.71
CA THR A 476 0.92 2.67 12.76
C THR A 476 -0.25 1.69 12.86
N ALA A 477 -1.33 2.03 13.55
CA ALA A 477 -2.51 1.17 13.69
C ALA A 477 -3.18 0.84 12.34
N THR A 478 -3.18 1.79 11.41
CA THR A 478 -3.78 1.64 10.06
C THR A 478 -2.77 1.31 8.96
N ARG A 479 -1.50 1.06 9.31
CA ARG A 479 -0.43 0.79 8.35
C ARG A 479 -0.70 -0.40 7.44
N HIS A 480 -1.36 -1.43 7.95
CA HIS A 480 -1.72 -2.62 7.17
C HIS A 480 -2.66 -2.30 5.99
N ILE A 481 -3.56 -1.32 6.13
CA ILE A 481 -4.44 -0.85 5.05
C ILE A 481 -3.61 -0.13 3.98
N LEU A 482 -2.69 0.75 4.41
CA LEU A 482 -1.78 1.42 3.49
C LEU A 482 -0.93 0.42 2.71
N GLN A 483 -0.32 -0.54 3.40
CA GLN A 483 0.50 -1.57 2.77
C GLN A 483 -0.30 -2.42 1.79
N ALA A 484 -1.53 -2.77 2.13
CA ALA A 484 -2.43 -3.50 1.23
C ALA A 484 -2.76 -2.68 -0.03
N GLY A 485 -3.04 -1.40 0.12
CA GLY A 485 -3.31 -0.52 -1.03
C GLY A 485 -2.09 -0.30 -1.92
N LEU A 486 -0.90 -0.18 -1.32
CA LEU A 486 0.35 -0.10 -2.08
C LEU A 486 0.64 -1.42 -2.81
N PHE A 487 0.43 -2.57 -2.16
CA PHE A 487 0.57 -3.87 -2.80
C PHE A 487 -0.38 -3.99 -4.01
N LEU A 488 -1.65 -3.62 -3.83
CA LEU A 488 -2.65 -3.65 -4.90
C LEU A 488 -2.24 -2.75 -6.08
N THR A 489 -1.72 -1.57 -5.78
CA THR A 489 -1.21 -0.64 -6.81
C THR A 489 0.01 -1.20 -7.52
N ALA A 490 0.96 -1.80 -6.79
CA ALA A 490 2.15 -2.42 -7.38
C ALA A 490 1.78 -3.60 -8.29
N GLU A 491 0.88 -4.47 -7.82
CA GLU A 491 0.39 -5.61 -8.60
C GLU A 491 -0.35 -5.14 -9.87
N THR A 492 -1.17 -4.09 -9.75
CA THR A 492 -1.83 -3.47 -10.90
C THR A 492 -0.81 -2.91 -11.88
N ALA A 493 0.21 -2.19 -11.42
CA ALA A 493 1.26 -1.64 -12.27
C ALA A 493 2.06 -2.74 -12.97
N GLU A 494 2.34 -3.84 -12.29
CA GLU A 494 3.02 -5.00 -12.89
C GLU A 494 2.16 -5.68 -13.98
N CYS A 495 0.84 -5.80 -13.74
CA CYS A 495 -0.09 -6.27 -14.76
C CYS A 495 -0.14 -5.33 -15.98
N LEU A 496 -0.11 -4.01 -15.75
CA LEU A 496 -0.09 -3.01 -16.81
C LEU A 496 1.20 -3.10 -17.64
N SER A 497 2.35 -3.27 -16.99
CA SER A 497 3.64 -3.43 -17.68
C SER A 497 3.64 -4.64 -18.62
N LEU A 498 3.12 -5.79 -18.16
CA LEU A 498 2.98 -6.97 -19.02
C LEU A 498 2.06 -6.70 -20.21
N ARG A 499 0.96 -5.96 -20.02
CA ARG A 499 0.04 -5.59 -21.12
C ARG A 499 0.64 -4.57 -22.08
N ILE A 500 1.44 -3.61 -21.59
CA ILE A 500 2.19 -2.68 -22.43
C ILE A 500 3.11 -3.47 -23.39
N SER A 501 3.82 -4.43 -22.85
CA SER A 501 4.67 -5.33 -23.66
C SER A 501 3.89 -6.03 -24.76
N ASP A 502 2.72 -6.59 -24.44
CA ASP A 502 1.87 -7.28 -25.42
C ASP A 502 1.30 -6.34 -26.48
N ILE A 503 0.91 -5.12 -26.10
CA ILE A 503 0.41 -4.11 -27.05
C ILE A 503 1.51 -3.73 -28.03
N ILE A 504 2.70 -3.47 -27.54
CA ILE A 504 3.83 -3.04 -28.38
C ILE A 504 4.26 -4.16 -29.33
N GLU A 505 4.17 -5.41 -28.89
CA GLU A 505 4.60 -6.55 -29.70
C GLU A 505 3.53 -6.98 -30.72
N TYR A 506 2.25 -7.04 -30.31
CA TYR A 506 1.19 -7.71 -31.10
C TYR A 506 0.05 -6.80 -31.56
N SER A 507 -0.15 -5.62 -30.98
CA SER A 507 -1.33 -4.82 -31.29
C SER A 507 -1.20 -4.03 -32.60
N PRO A 508 -2.23 -3.99 -33.43
CA PRO A 508 -2.28 -3.10 -34.60
C PRO A 508 -2.38 -1.61 -34.20
N THR A 509 -2.71 -1.30 -32.95
CA THR A 509 -2.80 0.07 -32.42
C THR A 509 -1.50 0.55 -31.78
N LYS A 510 -0.41 -0.18 -31.94
CA LYS A 510 0.92 0.11 -31.40
C LYS A 510 1.34 1.57 -31.62
N ASP A 511 1.27 2.05 -32.86
CA ASP A 511 1.74 3.38 -33.22
C ASP A 511 0.89 4.48 -32.55
N ALA A 512 -0.42 4.28 -32.45
CA ALA A 512 -1.31 5.21 -31.74
C ALA A 512 -1.02 5.24 -30.23
N PHE A 513 -0.73 4.09 -29.64
CA PHE A 513 -0.36 3.98 -28.23
C PHE A 513 0.98 4.66 -27.93
N ILE A 514 2.00 4.41 -28.76
CA ILE A 514 3.32 5.05 -28.65
C ILE A 514 3.19 6.57 -28.83
N GLN A 515 2.38 7.03 -29.80
CA GLN A 515 2.13 8.46 -29.97
C GLN A 515 1.42 9.08 -28.77
N ALA A 516 0.41 8.40 -28.18
CA ALA A 516 -0.29 8.90 -27.01
C ALA A 516 0.63 9.10 -25.80
N ILE A 517 1.59 8.19 -25.62
CA ILE A 517 2.58 8.27 -24.54
C ILE A 517 3.71 9.25 -24.89
N GLY A 518 4.16 9.22 -26.14
CA GLY A 518 5.33 9.98 -26.61
C GLY A 518 5.12 11.46 -26.89
N VAL A 519 3.86 11.96 -26.82
CA VAL A 519 3.54 13.38 -27.11
C VAL A 519 4.35 14.36 -26.27
N HIS A 520 4.75 13.95 -25.08
CA HIS A 520 5.50 14.79 -24.15
C HIS A 520 7.02 14.54 -24.11
N ASN A 521 7.52 13.50 -24.78
CA ASN A 521 8.93 13.14 -24.67
C ASN A 521 9.45 12.41 -25.92
N VAL A 522 9.85 13.19 -26.93
CA VAL A 522 10.31 12.70 -28.22
C VAL A 522 11.58 11.82 -28.11
N ALA A 523 12.40 12.07 -27.08
CA ALA A 523 13.65 11.36 -26.88
C ALA A 523 13.49 9.87 -26.50
N THR A 524 12.33 9.47 -25.95
CA THR A 524 12.06 8.10 -25.51
C THR A 524 11.19 7.28 -26.46
N LEU A 525 10.85 7.84 -27.64
CA LEU A 525 9.98 7.18 -28.62
C LEU A 525 10.61 5.92 -29.25
N GLU A 526 11.92 5.93 -29.46
CA GLU A 526 12.63 4.77 -29.98
C GLU A 526 12.68 3.65 -28.94
N GLU A 527 13.00 3.99 -27.71
CA GLU A 527 13.06 3.05 -26.60
C GLU A 527 11.69 2.47 -26.24
N MET A 528 10.61 3.23 -26.44
CA MET A 528 9.25 2.71 -26.26
C MET A 528 8.93 1.56 -27.19
N SER A 529 9.48 1.54 -28.39
CA SER A 529 9.28 0.42 -29.31
C SER A 529 9.99 -0.86 -28.88
N GLU A 530 10.98 -0.76 -28.00
CA GLU A 530 11.78 -1.88 -27.49
C GLU A 530 11.32 -2.39 -26.11
N LEU A 531 10.32 -1.77 -25.47
CA LEU A 531 9.83 -2.15 -24.15
C LEU A 531 9.48 -3.63 -24.04
N HIS A 532 8.98 -4.22 -25.13
CA HIS A 532 8.62 -5.64 -25.16
C HIS A 532 9.82 -6.60 -25.00
N LEU A 533 11.06 -6.11 -25.18
CA LEU A 533 12.26 -6.93 -25.02
C LEU A 533 12.73 -7.04 -23.56
N TYR A 534 12.27 -6.14 -22.68
CA TYR A 534 12.75 -6.03 -21.31
C TYR A 534 11.72 -6.56 -20.31
N ASP A 535 12.21 -7.13 -19.20
CA ASP A 535 11.42 -7.50 -18.04
C ASP A 535 11.62 -6.46 -16.94
N PHE A 536 10.53 -5.84 -16.51
CA PHE A 536 10.60 -4.75 -15.54
C PHE A 536 10.16 -5.20 -14.16
N GLY A 537 10.98 -4.91 -13.15
CA GLY A 537 10.56 -4.92 -11.76
C GLY A 537 9.99 -3.55 -11.37
N ILE A 538 8.74 -3.53 -10.93
CA ILE A 538 8.04 -2.29 -10.58
C ILE A 538 8.06 -2.10 -9.08
N PHE A 539 8.44 -0.90 -8.67
CA PHE A 539 8.51 -0.50 -7.27
C PHE A 539 7.76 0.80 -7.06
N LEU A 540 7.07 0.90 -5.93
CA LEU A 540 6.42 2.13 -5.51
C LEU A 540 7.30 2.83 -4.46
N ASP A 541 7.80 4.01 -4.81
CA ASP A 541 8.54 4.86 -3.87
C ASP A 541 7.56 5.84 -3.22
N LEU A 542 7.34 5.66 -1.93
CA LEU A 542 6.45 6.53 -1.16
C LEU A 542 7.08 7.90 -1.02
N MET A 543 6.35 8.94 -1.39
CA MET A 543 6.78 10.30 -1.14
C MET A 543 6.82 10.57 0.37
N PRO A 544 7.85 11.28 0.83
CA PRO A 544 8.02 11.58 2.25
C PRO A 544 6.90 12.49 2.76
N ASP A 545 6.57 12.32 4.04
CA ASP A 545 5.63 13.17 4.74
C ASP A 545 6.15 14.61 4.86
N GLU A 546 5.24 15.56 5.02
CA GLU A 546 5.61 16.98 5.22
C GLU A 546 6.51 17.18 6.44
N GLU A 547 6.33 16.38 7.48
CA GLU A 547 7.19 16.43 8.67
C GLU A 547 8.61 15.95 8.37
N GLU A 548 8.75 14.92 7.56
CA GLU A 548 10.05 14.41 7.10
C GLU A 548 10.74 15.41 6.19
N LYS A 549 9.98 16.05 5.28
CA LYS A 549 10.47 17.15 4.43
C LYS A 549 10.93 18.34 5.28
N ALA A 550 10.14 18.73 6.29
CA ALA A 550 10.49 19.79 7.20
C ALA A 550 11.77 19.50 8.01
N ARG A 551 11.96 18.24 8.42
CA ARG A 551 13.21 17.83 9.10
C ARG A 551 14.42 17.90 8.16
N LEU A 552 14.27 17.46 6.91
CA LEU A 552 15.31 17.61 5.89
C LEU A 552 15.62 19.09 5.64
N GLU A 553 14.61 19.92 5.48
CA GLU A 553 14.77 21.36 5.27
C GLU A 553 15.50 22.03 6.45
N ASN A 554 15.15 21.69 7.68
CA ASN A 554 15.87 22.16 8.85
C ASN A 554 17.35 21.73 8.86
N ASN A 555 17.64 20.49 8.43
CA ASN A 555 19.00 19.99 8.31
C ASN A 555 19.78 20.76 7.22
N ILE A 556 19.15 21.03 6.08
CA ILE A 556 19.73 21.80 4.99
C ILE A 556 19.98 23.24 5.43
N GLN A 557 19.03 23.89 6.11
CA GLN A 557 19.17 25.24 6.63
C GLN A 557 20.30 25.34 7.67
N MET A 558 20.38 24.37 8.58
CA MET A 558 21.51 24.31 9.54
C MET A 558 22.85 24.13 8.83
N ALA A 559 22.92 23.29 7.81
CA ALA A 559 24.13 23.09 7.03
C ALA A 559 24.54 24.34 6.26
N LEU A 560 23.57 25.08 5.68
CA LEU A 560 23.79 26.38 5.03
C LEU A 560 24.29 27.44 6.02
N GLN A 561 23.65 27.57 7.18
CA GLN A 561 24.08 28.53 8.22
C GLN A 561 25.50 28.26 8.73
N GLN A 562 25.89 26.99 8.82
CA GLN A 562 27.24 26.57 9.20
C GLN A 562 28.24 26.66 8.05
N GLN A 563 27.83 27.15 6.88
CA GLN A 563 28.63 27.16 5.65
C GLN A 563 29.17 25.78 5.25
N GLY A 564 28.49 24.72 5.67
CA GLY A 564 28.85 23.33 5.39
C GLY A 564 28.46 22.84 4.01
N ILE A 565 27.60 23.57 3.29
CA ILE A 565 27.16 23.31 1.92
C ILE A 565 26.94 24.63 1.17
N ASP A 566 26.94 24.60 -0.16
CA ASP A 566 26.65 25.76 -1.00
C ASP A 566 25.15 25.85 -1.31
N LEU A 567 24.70 27.00 -1.84
CA LEU A 567 23.30 27.22 -2.19
C LEU A 567 22.84 26.26 -3.31
N GLU A 568 23.73 25.96 -4.27
CA GLU A 568 23.48 25.03 -5.36
C GLU A 568 23.24 23.62 -4.81
N ASP A 569 24.09 23.15 -3.90
CA ASP A 569 23.91 21.88 -3.20
C ASP A 569 22.56 21.80 -2.45
N ALA A 570 22.13 22.92 -1.86
CA ALA A 570 20.86 22.97 -1.15
C ALA A 570 19.65 22.89 -2.10
N ILE A 571 19.75 23.40 -3.32
CA ILE A 571 18.73 23.28 -4.36
C ILE A 571 18.64 21.82 -4.82
N ASP A 572 19.79 21.21 -5.19
CA ASP A 572 19.87 19.81 -5.59
C ASP A 572 19.25 18.86 -4.54
N LEU A 573 19.56 19.12 -3.26
CA LEU A 573 19.05 18.30 -2.14
C LEU A 573 17.53 18.42 -1.97
N ARG A 574 16.91 19.53 -2.33
CA ARG A 574 15.45 19.71 -2.28
C ARG A 574 14.73 18.99 -3.41
N GLU A 575 15.39 18.79 -4.54
CA GLU A 575 14.83 18.04 -5.68
C GLU A 575 14.77 16.55 -5.42
N ILE A 576 15.65 16.04 -4.53
CA ILE A 576 15.70 14.61 -4.20
C ILE A 576 14.46 14.22 -3.40
N LYS A 577 13.57 13.44 -4.00
CA LYS A 577 12.32 12.98 -3.38
C LYS A 577 12.57 12.01 -2.21
N ASN A 578 13.63 11.19 -2.28
CA ASN A 578 13.96 10.21 -1.26
C ASN A 578 14.82 10.84 -0.15
N ILE A 579 14.22 11.03 1.03
CA ILE A 579 14.89 11.69 2.18
C ILE A 579 16.16 10.96 2.66
N LYS A 580 16.19 9.64 2.57
CA LYS A 580 17.38 8.87 2.97
C LYS A 580 18.55 9.19 2.06
N LEU A 581 18.30 9.22 0.75
CA LEU A 581 19.29 9.58 -0.26
C LEU A 581 19.69 11.07 -0.13
N ALA A 582 18.73 11.97 0.08
CA ALA A 582 19.00 13.37 0.32
C ALA A 582 19.89 13.60 1.55
N ASN A 583 19.64 12.91 2.66
CA ASN A 583 20.49 12.98 3.85
C ASN A 583 21.88 12.37 3.63
N GLN A 584 22.01 11.33 2.84
CA GLN A 584 23.31 10.77 2.47
C GLN A 584 24.10 11.76 1.59
N MET A 585 23.44 12.33 0.58
CA MET A 585 24.02 13.36 -0.28
C MET A 585 24.45 14.58 0.54
N LEU A 586 23.63 15.04 1.48
CA LEU A 586 23.98 16.13 2.39
C LEU A 586 25.26 15.84 3.18
N LYS A 587 25.43 14.60 3.68
CA LYS A 587 26.66 14.20 4.38
C LYS A 587 27.88 14.23 3.46
N ILE A 588 27.74 13.72 2.25
CA ILE A 588 28.81 13.67 1.25
C ILE A 588 29.21 15.09 0.82
N ARG A 589 28.23 15.94 0.45
CA ARG A 589 28.48 17.34 0.07
C ARG A 589 29.16 18.13 1.20
N ARG A 590 28.72 17.92 2.43
CA ARG A 590 29.35 18.53 3.61
C ARG A 590 30.80 18.07 3.82
N LYS A 591 31.08 16.79 3.64
CA LYS A 591 32.44 16.23 3.73
C LYS A 591 33.33 16.79 2.61
N LYS A 592 32.82 16.82 1.38
CA LYS A 592 33.55 17.37 0.21
C LYS A 592 33.91 18.84 0.39
N LYS A 593 32.97 19.65 0.96
CA LYS A 593 33.24 21.06 1.23
C LYS A 593 34.29 21.21 2.34
N GLN A 594 34.22 20.43 3.40
CA GLN A 594 35.22 20.41 4.46
C GLN A 594 36.61 20.07 3.92
N GLU A 595 36.71 19.10 3.02
CA GLU A 595 37.97 18.71 2.36
C GLU A 595 38.50 19.85 1.46
N LYS A 596 37.62 20.53 0.70
CA LYS A 596 37.99 21.69 -0.10
C LYS A 596 38.47 22.86 0.76
N ASP A 597 37.78 23.15 1.85
CA ASP A 597 38.15 24.23 2.77
C ASP A 597 39.48 23.98 3.44
N LEU A 598 39.75 22.71 3.84
CA LEU A 598 41.05 22.29 4.36
C LEU A 598 42.15 22.40 3.29
N ALA A 599 41.88 22.02 2.04
CA ALA A 599 42.83 22.17 0.94
C ALA A 599 43.11 23.63 0.66
N ILE A 600 42.13 24.50 0.65
CA ILE A 600 42.28 25.97 0.49
C ILE A 600 43.06 26.55 1.67
N GLN A 601 42.80 26.12 2.91
CA GLN A 601 43.57 26.57 4.07
C GLN A 601 45.03 26.11 3.96
N GLN A 602 45.31 24.86 3.56
CA GLN A 602 46.64 24.37 3.33
C GLN A 602 47.37 25.13 2.23
N GLN A 603 46.66 25.42 1.12
CA GLN A 603 47.16 26.24 0.02
C GLN A 603 47.45 27.69 0.46
N ASN A 604 46.58 28.30 1.25
CA ASN A 604 46.78 29.62 1.82
C ASN A 604 48.00 29.63 2.81
N ILE A 605 48.13 28.58 3.65
CA ILE A 605 49.26 28.45 4.54
C ILE A 605 50.56 28.26 3.74
N GLN A 606 50.52 27.44 2.64
CA GLN A 606 51.66 27.28 1.75
C GLN A 606 51.99 28.59 1.01
N MET A 607 50.99 29.33 0.53
CA MET A 607 51.20 30.62 -0.16
C MET A 607 51.72 31.66 0.81
N GLN A 608 51.21 31.68 2.06
CA GLN A 608 51.67 32.54 3.12
C GLN A 608 53.11 32.17 3.56
N SER A 609 53.38 30.85 3.62
CA SER A 609 54.74 30.35 3.86
C SER A 609 55.69 30.67 2.72
N GLN A 610 55.26 30.54 1.47
CA GLN A 610 56.03 30.95 0.29
C GLN A 610 56.21 32.48 0.23
N SER A 611 55.19 33.24 0.56
CA SER A 611 55.31 34.70 0.65
C SER A 611 56.27 35.12 1.77
N ASN A 612 56.17 34.48 2.92
CA ASN A 612 57.11 34.70 4.02
C ASN A 612 58.54 34.19 3.68
N THR A 613 58.66 33.08 2.96
CA THR A 613 59.98 32.63 2.47
C THR A 613 60.52 33.48 1.35
N GLN A 614 59.67 34.03 0.47
CA GLN A 614 60.09 35.01 -0.53
C GLN A 614 60.49 36.36 0.12
N ALA A 615 59.75 36.80 1.14
CA ALA A 615 60.12 37.97 1.93
C ALA A 615 61.42 37.74 2.72
N ALA A 616 61.60 36.53 3.27
CA ALA A 616 62.84 36.13 3.91
C ALA A 616 63.95 35.92 2.91
N GLN A 617 63.68 35.40 1.71
CA GLN A 617 64.64 35.29 0.60
C GLN A 617 65.02 36.65 0.02
N ALA A 618 64.07 37.59 -0.08
CA ALA A 618 64.39 38.96 -0.47
C ALA A 618 65.26 39.66 0.58
N ALA A 619 65.07 39.38 1.87
CA ALA A 619 65.95 39.83 2.94
C ALA A 619 67.28 39.07 2.95
N ALA A 620 67.27 37.75 2.60
CA ALA A 620 68.47 36.93 2.52
C ALA A 620 69.22 37.08 1.21
N GLN A 621 68.65 37.60 0.12
CA GLN A 621 69.37 37.97 -1.12
C GLN A 621 70.30 39.16 -0.94
N ILE A 622 70.05 39.97 0.04
CA ILE A 622 70.99 41.00 0.49
C ILE A 622 72.19 40.38 1.23
N GLU A 623 72.00 39.20 1.79
CA GLU A 623 73.01 38.46 2.56
C GLU A 623 73.75 37.37 1.77
N VAL A 624 73.23 36.94 0.61
CA VAL A 624 73.66 35.74 -0.14
C VAL A 624 74.56 36.03 -1.36
N GLN A 625 75.35 37.10 -1.30
CA GLN A 625 76.62 37.06 -2.05
C GLN A 625 77.61 35.96 -1.50
N LYS A 626 77.14 35.10 -0.67
CA LYS A 626 77.91 34.05 -0.03
C LYS A 626 77.35 32.64 -0.27
N ASN A 627 77.06 32.25 -1.48
CA ASN A 627 76.61 30.89 -1.62
C ASN A 627 77.02 30.13 -2.87
N GLN A 628 78.07 29.42 -2.67
CA GLN A 628 78.46 28.26 -3.43
C GLN A 628 77.88 26.93 -2.84
N ALA A 629 76.94 26.98 -1.88
CA ALA A 629 76.40 25.76 -1.21
C ALA A 629 75.13 25.15 -1.79
N LEU A 630 74.57 25.70 -2.84
CA LEU A 630 73.27 25.26 -3.37
C LEU A 630 73.30 24.22 -4.49
N SER A 631 74.48 23.76 -4.94
CA SER A 631 74.57 22.70 -5.95
C SER A 631 74.45 21.26 -5.39
N GLN A 632 74.56 21.11 -4.07
CA GLN A 632 74.43 19.77 -3.42
C GLN A 632 73.02 19.46 -3.00
N GLY A 633 72.10 20.46 -2.82
CA GLY A 633 70.69 20.24 -2.45
C GLY A 633 69.80 19.76 -3.61
N LYS A 634 70.17 20.14 -4.84
CA LYS A 634 69.40 19.71 -6.01
C LYS A 634 69.52 18.22 -6.34
N ALA A 635 70.64 17.63 -6.03
CA ALA A 635 70.84 16.19 -6.29
C ALA A 635 70.05 15.31 -5.31
N GLN A 636 69.81 15.80 -4.08
CA GLN A 636 68.98 15.05 -3.10
C GLN A 636 67.48 15.20 -3.31
N LEU A 637 67.04 16.35 -3.82
CA LEU A 637 65.61 16.54 -4.17
C LEU A 637 65.19 15.66 -5.34
N LEU A 638 66.01 15.54 -6.38
CA LEU A 638 65.73 14.64 -7.51
C LEU A 638 65.74 13.14 -7.11
N GLN A 639 66.52 12.78 -6.08
CA GLN A 639 66.45 11.41 -5.53
C GLN A 639 65.19 11.18 -4.69
N ALA A 640 64.69 12.20 -3.99
CA ALA A 640 63.49 12.06 -3.19
C ALA A 640 62.20 12.07 -4.07
N GLU A 641 62.19 12.86 -5.16
CA GLU A 641 61.10 12.80 -6.13
C GLU A 641 61.01 11.44 -6.85
N ALA A 642 62.18 10.89 -7.24
CA ALA A 642 62.20 9.56 -7.86
C ALA A 642 61.77 8.43 -6.89
N GLN A 643 62.03 8.61 -5.58
CA GLN A 643 61.57 7.66 -4.56
C GLN A 643 60.02 7.81 -4.30
N LEU A 644 59.51 9.04 -4.29
CA LEU A 644 58.09 9.31 -4.12
C LEU A 644 57.25 8.85 -5.34
N GLU A 645 57.78 9.00 -6.56
CA GLU A 645 57.16 8.42 -7.75
C GLU A 645 57.20 6.90 -7.74
N ALA A 646 58.29 6.28 -7.27
CA ALA A 646 58.36 4.84 -7.14
C ALA A 646 57.43 4.30 -6.04
N GLU A 647 57.26 5.03 -4.92
CA GLU A 647 56.30 4.68 -3.88
C GLU A 647 54.85 4.87 -4.36
N LYS A 648 54.55 5.97 -5.07
CA LYS A 648 53.23 6.16 -5.70
C LYS A 648 52.91 5.06 -6.69
N MET A 649 53.86 4.69 -7.52
CA MET A 649 53.67 3.61 -8.50
C MET A 649 53.52 2.24 -7.81
N GLN A 650 54.18 2.00 -6.68
CA GLN A 650 53.94 0.80 -5.89
C GLN A 650 52.60 0.81 -5.20
N GLN A 651 52.15 1.95 -4.67
CA GLN A 651 50.82 2.10 -4.08
C GLN A 651 49.72 1.96 -5.15
N GLU A 652 49.88 2.53 -6.35
CA GLU A 652 48.96 2.32 -7.47
C GLU A 652 48.85 0.84 -7.89
N VAL A 653 49.98 0.13 -7.92
CA VAL A 653 49.98 -1.31 -8.26
C VAL A 653 49.34 -2.12 -7.13
N GLU A 654 49.53 -1.75 -5.86
CA GLU A 654 48.87 -2.39 -4.72
C GLU A 654 47.39 -2.08 -4.67
N TYR A 655 46.98 -0.82 -4.94
CA TYR A 655 45.57 -0.43 -5.08
C TYR A 655 44.93 -1.15 -6.25
N LYS A 656 45.57 -1.23 -7.40
CA LYS A 656 45.08 -2.00 -8.55
C LYS A 656 44.91 -3.48 -8.23
N LYS A 657 45.83 -4.04 -7.46
CA LYS A 657 45.77 -5.44 -7.03
C LYS A 657 44.66 -5.68 -6.00
N GLN A 658 44.48 -4.73 -5.07
CA GLN A 658 43.39 -4.78 -4.08
C GLN A 658 42.01 -4.56 -4.77
N LEU A 659 41.91 -3.62 -5.73
CA LEU A 659 40.69 -3.39 -6.52
C LEU A 659 40.32 -4.63 -7.33
N MET A 660 41.29 -5.25 -8.00
CA MET A 660 41.06 -6.49 -8.76
C MET A 660 40.68 -7.67 -7.84
N GLN A 661 41.24 -7.72 -6.60
CA GLN A 661 40.79 -8.70 -5.61
C GLN A 661 39.39 -8.40 -5.05
N LEU A 662 39.05 -7.11 -4.88
CA LEU A 662 37.74 -6.69 -4.42
C LEU A 662 36.67 -6.90 -5.50
N GLU A 663 36.96 -6.57 -6.77
CA GLU A 663 36.13 -6.89 -7.93
C GLU A 663 35.92 -8.40 -8.05
N PHE A 664 36.97 -9.18 -7.89
CA PHE A 664 36.86 -10.64 -7.92
C PHE A 664 36.06 -11.17 -6.72
N GLN A 665 36.23 -10.61 -5.51
CA GLN A 665 35.43 -10.96 -4.34
C GLN A 665 33.97 -10.49 -4.47
N MET A 666 33.73 -9.28 -4.97
CA MET A 666 32.36 -8.80 -5.23
C MET A 666 31.66 -9.62 -6.31
N ASN A 667 32.34 -9.93 -7.40
CA ASN A 667 31.79 -10.82 -8.43
C ASN A 667 31.53 -12.24 -7.91
N ILE A 668 32.38 -12.76 -7.03
CA ILE A 668 32.13 -14.04 -6.33
C ILE A 668 30.99 -13.90 -5.33
N GLN A 669 30.92 -12.80 -4.59
CA GLN A 669 29.82 -12.56 -3.65
C GLN A 669 28.50 -12.32 -4.35
N LEU A 670 28.46 -11.55 -5.46
CA LEU A 670 27.29 -11.38 -6.30
C LEU A 670 26.85 -12.71 -6.93
N LYS A 671 27.79 -13.46 -7.50
CA LYS A 671 27.50 -14.80 -8.01
C LYS A 671 27.09 -15.79 -6.92
N ASN A 672 27.67 -15.70 -5.74
CA ASN A 672 27.28 -16.53 -4.60
C ASN A 672 25.95 -16.09 -4.00
N LEU A 673 25.63 -14.78 -3.98
CA LEU A 673 24.30 -14.26 -3.60
C LEU A 673 23.23 -14.60 -4.65
N GLU A 674 23.54 -14.52 -5.94
CA GLU A 674 22.65 -15.00 -6.99
C GLU A 674 22.44 -16.52 -6.90
N VAL A 675 23.51 -17.29 -6.72
CA VAL A 675 23.46 -18.75 -6.56
C VAL A 675 22.81 -19.14 -5.23
N GLN A 676 23.03 -18.42 -4.14
CA GLN A 676 22.35 -18.66 -2.86
C GLN A 676 20.91 -18.19 -2.90
N GLY A 677 20.61 -17.04 -3.54
CA GLY A 677 19.24 -16.56 -3.74
C GLY A 677 18.44 -17.48 -4.68
N ALA A 678 19.08 -17.99 -5.72
CA ALA A 678 18.47 -18.97 -6.61
C ALA A 678 18.31 -20.34 -5.91
N LYS A 679 19.36 -20.82 -5.21
CA LYS A 679 19.31 -22.08 -4.45
C LYS A 679 18.35 -22.04 -3.26
N SER A 680 18.22 -20.92 -2.56
CA SER A 680 17.24 -20.80 -1.47
C SER A 680 15.80 -20.74 -2.01
N ARG A 681 15.56 -20.03 -3.10
CA ARG A 681 14.25 -19.99 -3.77
C ARG A 681 13.89 -21.32 -4.43
N GLU A 682 14.87 -22.01 -4.99
CA GLU A 682 14.67 -23.34 -5.57
C GLU A 682 14.45 -24.40 -4.48
N LYS A 683 15.19 -24.34 -3.38
CA LYS A 683 15.03 -25.20 -2.24
C LYS A 683 13.70 -25.01 -1.52
N GLU A 684 13.27 -23.76 -1.30
CA GLU A 684 11.93 -23.47 -0.77
C GLU A 684 10.80 -23.91 -1.72
N LYS A 685 11.02 -23.83 -3.03
CA LYS A 685 10.06 -24.31 -4.03
C LYS A 685 10.04 -25.85 -4.09
N GLU A 686 11.20 -26.50 -4.00
CA GLU A 686 11.27 -27.96 -3.96
C GLU A 686 10.72 -28.50 -2.64
N ASP A 687 11.06 -27.92 -1.50
CA ASP A 687 10.56 -28.34 -0.20
C ASP A 687 9.02 -28.21 -0.13
N ARG A 688 8.45 -27.10 -0.63
CA ARG A 688 7.00 -26.92 -0.74
C ARG A 688 6.34 -27.88 -1.74
N LYS A 689 7.05 -28.23 -2.80
CA LYS A 689 6.57 -29.20 -3.80
C LYS A 689 6.60 -30.63 -3.25
N ASP A 690 7.64 -30.97 -2.51
CA ASP A 690 7.79 -32.28 -1.86
C ASP A 690 6.81 -32.46 -0.71
N GLU A 691 6.52 -31.41 0.07
CA GLU A 691 5.47 -31.43 1.08
C GLU A 691 4.08 -31.60 0.45
N ARG A 692 3.78 -30.87 -0.62
CA ARG A 692 2.52 -31.02 -1.35
C ARG A 692 2.38 -32.42 -1.96
N THR A 693 3.46 -32.97 -2.51
CA THR A 693 3.47 -34.32 -3.10
C THR A 693 3.30 -35.39 -2.03
N LYS A 694 3.92 -35.23 -0.86
CA LYS A 694 3.72 -36.11 0.30
C LYS A 694 2.29 -36.06 0.81
N ILE A 695 1.72 -34.86 0.99
CA ILE A 695 0.33 -34.69 1.44
C ILE A 695 -0.64 -35.31 0.42
N GLN A 696 -0.41 -35.11 -0.87
CA GLN A 696 -1.23 -35.65 -1.94
C GLN A 696 -1.12 -37.20 -2.03
N ALA A 697 0.09 -37.74 -1.86
CA ALA A 697 0.33 -39.18 -1.84
C ALA A 697 -0.33 -39.85 -0.62
N THR A 698 -0.28 -39.17 0.55
CA THR A 698 -0.93 -39.68 1.78
C THR A 698 -2.44 -39.66 1.64
N GLN A 699 -3.02 -38.60 1.10
CA GLN A 699 -4.46 -38.51 0.85
C GLN A 699 -4.94 -39.53 -0.20
N GLN A 700 -4.14 -39.78 -1.24
CA GLN A 700 -4.46 -40.78 -2.22
C GLN A 700 -4.38 -42.21 -1.65
N SER A 701 -3.38 -42.50 -0.82
CA SER A 701 -3.25 -43.81 -0.18
C SER A 701 -4.38 -44.06 0.82
N GLU A 702 -4.78 -43.04 1.59
CA GLU A 702 -5.94 -43.18 2.49
C GLU A 702 -7.27 -43.33 1.77
N MET A 703 -7.46 -42.66 0.62
CA MET A 703 -8.64 -42.84 -0.22
C MET A 703 -8.69 -44.26 -0.84
N ILE A 704 -7.54 -44.80 -1.17
CA ILE A 704 -7.44 -46.18 -1.69
C ILE A 704 -7.73 -47.18 -0.58
N ASP A 705 -7.21 -46.97 0.63
CA ASP A 705 -7.47 -47.83 1.80
C ASP A 705 -8.93 -47.74 2.29
N GLN A 706 -9.55 -46.54 2.23
CA GLN A 706 -10.98 -46.37 2.49
C GLN A 706 -11.87 -47.11 1.48
N ARG A 707 -11.47 -47.07 0.20
CA ARG A 707 -12.19 -47.78 -0.88
C ARG A 707 -12.12 -49.28 -0.73
N ASN A 708 -11.02 -49.79 -0.17
CA ASN A 708 -10.80 -51.22 0.04
C ASN A 708 -11.34 -51.75 1.37
N SER A 709 -11.52 -50.89 2.38
CA SER A 709 -11.88 -51.27 3.74
C SER A 709 -13.34 -51.03 4.15
N GLY A 710 -14.09 -50.22 3.37
CA GLY A 710 -15.50 -49.92 3.65
C GLY A 710 -15.77 -49.18 4.96
N LYS A 711 -14.74 -48.58 5.57
CA LYS A 711 -14.85 -47.78 6.80
C LYS A 711 -15.04 -46.32 6.48
N PRO A 712 -15.77 -45.54 7.32
CA PRO A 712 -15.96 -44.11 7.08
C PRO A 712 -14.62 -43.37 7.15
N PRO A 713 -14.46 -42.25 6.40
CA PRO A 713 -13.23 -41.51 6.34
C PRO A 713 -12.82 -40.93 7.71
N LYS A 714 -11.56 -41.08 8.05
CA LYS A 714 -10.96 -40.41 9.18
C LYS A 714 -10.53 -39.01 8.72
N ASN A 715 -10.86 -37.98 9.49
CA ASN A 715 -10.34 -36.64 9.24
C ASN A 715 -8.82 -36.63 9.49
N PHE A 716 -8.15 -35.65 8.92
CA PHE A 716 -6.69 -35.48 8.96
C PHE A 716 -6.13 -35.51 10.39
N GLU A 717 -6.84 -34.95 11.35
CA GLU A 717 -6.46 -34.90 12.76
C GLU A 717 -6.47 -36.26 13.45
N SER A 718 -7.30 -37.21 12.98
CA SER A 718 -7.37 -38.55 13.53
C SER A 718 -6.36 -39.53 12.92
N ALA A 719 -5.60 -39.13 11.91
CA ALA A 719 -4.60 -39.96 11.22
C ALA A 719 -3.21 -39.97 11.90
N GLY A 720 -3.03 -39.28 13.03
CA GLY A 720 -1.77 -39.28 13.77
C GLY A 720 -0.65 -38.43 13.13
N ASN A 721 -0.97 -37.62 12.14
CA ASN A 721 -0.02 -36.69 11.49
C ASN A 721 0.07 -35.31 12.19
N ASP A 722 -0.16 -35.30 13.49
CA ASP A 722 -0.07 -34.10 14.29
C ASP A 722 1.39 -33.71 14.49
N ILE A 723 1.91 -32.87 13.60
CA ILE A 723 3.28 -32.33 13.67
C ILE A 723 3.44 -31.37 14.87
N LEU A 724 2.34 -30.95 15.49
CA LEU A 724 2.31 -30.08 16.67
C LEU A 724 2.20 -30.85 18.01
N GLY A 725 2.10 -32.16 17.99
CA GLY A 725 1.94 -33.03 19.17
C GLY A 725 3.22 -33.28 19.99
N GLY A 726 4.33 -32.64 19.65
CA GLY A 726 5.60 -32.75 20.38
C GLY A 726 5.85 -31.61 21.35
N GLY A 727 5.23 -31.62 22.54
CA GLY A 727 5.85 -31.02 23.69
C GLY A 727 5.60 -29.56 24.02
N PHE A 728 4.41 -29.03 23.78
CA PHE A 728 4.01 -27.78 24.47
C PHE A 728 3.26 -28.15 25.76
N ASN A 729 4.01 -28.24 26.82
CA ASN A 729 3.47 -28.39 28.19
C ASN A 729 2.98 -27.01 28.66
N MET A 730 1.68 -26.74 28.56
CA MET A 730 1.05 -25.50 29.01
C MET A 730 1.11 -25.30 30.55
N GLY A 731 1.65 -26.22 31.28
CA GLY A 731 1.83 -26.12 32.74
C GLY A 731 3.01 -25.25 33.20
N ALA A 732 3.84 -24.74 32.27
CA ALA A 732 5.01 -23.93 32.61
C ALA A 732 4.80 -22.40 32.53
N PHE A 733 3.61 -21.94 32.09
CA PHE A 733 3.23 -20.53 32.10
C PHE A 733 2.20 -20.23 33.17
N ASP A 734 2.66 -20.20 34.41
CA ASP A 734 1.91 -19.60 35.56
C ASP A 734 2.47 -18.17 35.75
N PRO A 735 1.71 -17.10 35.45
CA PRO A 735 2.17 -15.75 35.71
C PRO A 735 2.02 -15.46 37.20
N ARG A 736 3.11 -15.45 37.91
CA ARG A 736 3.22 -14.76 39.19
C ARG A 736 3.70 -13.34 39.00
#